data_11fa6f4766aca6dfec349dc1642607d6
#
_entry.id   11fa6f4766aca6dfec349dc1642607d6
#
_cell.length_a   1.000
_cell.length_b   1.000
_cell.length_c   1.000
_cell.angle_alpha   90.00
_cell.angle_beta   90.00
_cell.angle_gamma   90.00
#
_symmetry.space_group_name_H-M   'P 1'
#
loop_
_entity.id
_entity.type
_entity.pdbx_description
1 polymer ?
#
loop_
_entity_poly.entity_id
_entity_poly.type
_entity_poly.pdbx_seq_one_letter_code
_entity_poly.pdbx_strand_id
1 'polypeptide(L)'
;MKKQIFSTLVFAMCLILPFSVYSQEQRKKVGVVLSGGGAKGVAHIKALKVIEEAGIPIDYIVGTSMGSIVGGLYAIGYTPEQLDSMVRKQDWTFLLSDRIKRSAMSLTERERSAKYIVSLPFTKNPKAAMSGGIIKGQNLANLFSDLTMGYHDSINFNKLPIPFACVSANVVNGDQIIFHDGVLSTAMRASMAIPGVFTPVRKDSMVLVDGGIVNNYPADVAKAMGADIIIGIDVQNALKSADKLNSAPDILGQIVDLTCQTNHEKNVELTDTYIKVNVDGFSSASFTPAAIDSLMRRGEEAARAQWNSLIALKKEIGIPDNYVPKQHGPYSSLSNSRTVYVTDISFSGVEADDKKWLMKKCNLKENSNITTQQIEQAVYQLRGSHSYSSASYTLTDTPEGYHLNFLLEEKYEKRINLGIRFDSEEIASLLINATADLKTHVPSRLSLTGRLGKRYAARIDYTLEPMQQRNFNFSYMFQYNDINIYDEGERAYNTTYKYHLTEFGFSDVWYKNLRFGLGLRFEYYKYKDFLFKKPELIGLDVESEHFLSYFAQVYYSTFDKGYFPSKGTEFKAAYSLYTDNMAQYNDHAPFSALSGSWASVVPVTRRFSIIPSIYGRVLIGKDIAYPLQNAIGGEVYGLYIPQQLPFAGVTNMELMDNSIMIASVKLRQRMGSIHYLTLTGNYGLTDSHFFEILKGKQLFSISAGYGMDSIFGPLEITFGYSNQTDKGSCYVNLGYYF
;
A
#
# COMPACT_ATOMS: atom_id res chain seq x y z
N MET A 1 -14.55 -41.38 -84.05
CA MET A 1 -15.57 -41.97 -83.15
C MET A 1 -14.97 -42.67 -81.94
N LYS A 2 -13.99 -43.57 -82.02
CA LYS A 2 -13.46 -44.33 -80.84
C LYS A 2 -12.79 -43.43 -79.73
N LYS A 3 -12.16 -42.29 -80.03
CA LYS A 3 -11.55 -41.38 -79.06
C LYS A 3 -12.54 -40.51 -78.35
N GLN A 4 -13.70 -40.20 -78.90
CA GLN A 4 -14.74 -39.42 -78.26
C GLN A 4 -15.54 -40.27 -77.25
N ILE A 5 -15.77 -41.55 -77.57
CA ILE A 5 -16.47 -42.47 -76.67
C ILE A 5 -15.63 -42.78 -75.43
N PHE A 6 -14.31 -42.88 -75.54
CA PHE A 6 -13.40 -43.11 -74.43
C PHE A 6 -13.30 -41.87 -73.50
N SER A 7 -13.33 -40.66 -74.05
CA SER A 7 -13.34 -39.43 -73.26
C SER A 7 -14.66 -39.22 -72.50
N THR A 8 -15.79 -39.62 -73.09
CA THR A 8 -17.09 -39.52 -72.47
C THR A 8 -17.27 -40.58 -71.35
N LEU A 9 -16.70 -41.76 -71.53
CA LEU A 9 -16.71 -42.82 -70.49
C LEU A 9 -15.82 -42.48 -69.31
N VAL A 10 -14.64 -41.86 -69.51
CA VAL A 10 -13.77 -41.40 -68.41
C VAL A 10 -14.43 -40.24 -67.68
N PHE A 11 -15.10 -39.31 -68.39
CA PHE A 11 -15.81 -38.21 -67.76
C PHE A 11 -17.07 -38.69 -66.96
N ALA A 12 -17.77 -39.70 -67.47
CA ALA A 12 -18.91 -40.32 -66.73
C ALA A 12 -18.42 -41.11 -65.50
N MET A 13 -17.24 -41.73 -65.59
CA MET A 13 -16.66 -42.50 -64.46
C MET A 13 -16.10 -41.59 -63.35
N CYS A 14 -15.68 -40.35 -63.67
CA CYS A 14 -15.31 -39.32 -62.66
C CYS A 14 -16.54 -38.71 -61.96
N LEU A 15 -17.75 -38.81 -62.56
CA LEU A 15 -19.00 -38.34 -61.96
C LEU A 15 -19.66 -39.33 -60.99
N ILE A 16 -19.16 -40.58 -60.94
CA ILE A 16 -19.72 -41.65 -60.09
C ILE A 16 -18.84 -41.95 -58.87
N LEU A 17 -17.74 -41.20 -58.68
CA LEU A 17 -17.05 -41.26 -57.39
C LEU A 17 -17.97 -40.63 -56.36
N PRO A 18 -18.47 -41.40 -55.39
CA PRO A 18 -19.17 -40.78 -54.25
C PRO A 18 -18.14 -39.86 -53.59
N PHE A 19 -18.34 -38.55 -53.76
CA PHE A 19 -17.79 -37.61 -52.77
C PHE A 19 -18.42 -38.03 -51.42
N SER A 20 -17.75 -38.97 -50.77
CA SER A 20 -17.93 -39.13 -49.33
C SER A 20 -17.40 -37.84 -48.74
N VAL A 21 -18.25 -36.83 -48.68
CA VAL A 21 -18.08 -35.74 -47.76
C VAL A 21 -18.15 -36.41 -46.41
N TYR A 22 -16.98 -36.85 -45.90
CA TYR A 22 -16.88 -37.09 -44.46
C TYR A 22 -17.20 -35.73 -43.84
N SER A 23 -18.48 -35.54 -43.53
CA SER A 23 -18.86 -34.62 -42.43
C SER A 23 -18.06 -35.15 -41.24
N GLN A 24 -16.90 -34.56 -40.99
CA GLN A 24 -16.29 -34.70 -39.68
C GLN A 24 -17.36 -34.26 -38.71
N GLU A 25 -18.01 -35.20 -38.06
CA GLU A 25 -18.89 -34.89 -36.93
C GLU A 25 -18.09 -33.96 -36.02
N GLN A 26 -18.49 -32.71 -36.04
CA GLN A 26 -17.80 -31.68 -35.23
C GLN A 26 -17.98 -32.15 -33.79
N ARG A 27 -16.88 -32.50 -33.10
CA ARG A 27 -16.94 -32.95 -31.71
C ARG A 27 -17.74 -31.96 -30.88
N LYS A 28 -18.43 -32.44 -29.87
CA LYS A 28 -19.13 -31.58 -28.90
C LYS A 28 -18.16 -30.60 -28.26
N LYS A 29 -18.57 -29.35 -28.14
CA LYS A 29 -17.77 -28.24 -27.55
C LYS A 29 -17.99 -28.18 -26.05
N VAL A 30 -16.90 -28.06 -25.28
CA VAL A 30 -16.94 -28.05 -23.84
C VAL A 30 -16.78 -26.61 -23.31
N GLY A 31 -17.75 -26.18 -22.52
CA GLY A 31 -17.71 -24.95 -21.75
C GLY A 31 -17.34 -25.21 -20.28
N VAL A 32 -16.42 -24.45 -19.72
CA VAL A 32 -16.11 -24.48 -18.29
C VAL A 32 -16.65 -23.23 -17.62
N VAL A 33 -17.39 -23.41 -16.53
CA VAL A 33 -18.03 -22.34 -15.75
C VAL A 33 -17.39 -22.26 -14.37
N LEU A 34 -16.97 -21.04 -13.99
CA LEU A 34 -16.29 -20.75 -12.73
C LEU A 34 -17.12 -19.75 -11.92
N SER A 35 -17.65 -20.17 -10.77
CA SER A 35 -18.45 -19.30 -9.91
C SER A 35 -17.62 -18.20 -9.23
N GLY A 36 -18.30 -17.14 -8.78
CA GLY A 36 -17.73 -16.18 -7.86
C GLY A 36 -17.58 -16.76 -6.44
N GLY A 37 -16.70 -16.12 -5.64
CA GLY A 37 -16.49 -16.56 -4.25
C GLY A 37 -15.34 -15.87 -3.50
N GLY A 38 -14.72 -14.83 -4.07
CA GLY A 38 -13.56 -14.17 -3.48
C GLY A 38 -12.40 -15.16 -3.28
N ALA A 39 -11.79 -15.18 -2.09
CA ALA A 39 -10.68 -16.09 -1.78
C ALA A 39 -10.98 -17.57 -2.05
N LYS A 40 -12.24 -17.99 -1.91
CA LYS A 40 -12.68 -19.38 -2.17
C LYS A 40 -12.43 -19.80 -3.62
N GLY A 41 -12.46 -18.84 -4.55
CA GLY A 41 -12.24 -19.09 -5.97
C GLY A 41 -10.81 -19.54 -6.34
N VAL A 42 -9.84 -19.49 -5.44
CA VAL A 42 -8.52 -20.10 -5.69
C VAL A 42 -8.62 -21.61 -5.90
N ALA A 43 -9.69 -22.25 -5.40
CA ALA A 43 -9.97 -23.67 -5.59
C ALA A 43 -10.17 -24.04 -7.07
N HIS A 44 -10.67 -23.11 -7.91
CA HIS A 44 -10.83 -23.31 -9.34
C HIS A 44 -9.52 -23.75 -10.02
N ILE A 45 -8.38 -23.24 -9.55
CA ILE A 45 -7.06 -23.51 -10.15
C ILE A 45 -6.73 -25.00 -10.16
N LYS A 46 -6.92 -25.66 -9.02
CA LYS A 46 -6.63 -27.10 -8.93
C LYS A 46 -7.72 -27.97 -9.55
N ALA A 47 -8.98 -27.49 -9.57
CA ALA A 47 -10.05 -28.16 -10.29
C ALA A 47 -9.82 -28.12 -11.82
N LEU A 48 -9.39 -26.98 -12.38
CA LEU A 48 -8.97 -26.87 -13.79
C LEU A 48 -7.84 -27.84 -14.13
N LYS A 49 -6.86 -27.98 -13.23
CA LYS A 49 -5.78 -28.94 -13.42
C LYS A 49 -6.30 -30.38 -13.57
N VAL A 50 -7.27 -30.79 -12.75
CA VAL A 50 -7.86 -32.13 -12.84
C VAL A 50 -8.62 -32.33 -14.15
N ILE A 51 -9.30 -31.29 -14.67
CA ILE A 51 -9.97 -31.33 -15.98
C ILE A 51 -8.93 -31.50 -17.11
N GLU A 52 -7.80 -30.81 -17.05
CA GLU A 52 -6.69 -31.00 -18.00
C GLU A 52 -6.10 -32.42 -17.91
N GLU A 53 -5.88 -32.95 -16.70
CA GLU A 53 -5.39 -34.31 -16.48
C GLU A 53 -6.34 -35.36 -17.01
N ALA A 54 -7.65 -35.13 -16.97
CA ALA A 54 -8.64 -35.99 -17.59
C ALA A 54 -8.59 -35.97 -19.14
N GLY A 55 -7.85 -35.02 -19.72
CA GLY A 55 -7.68 -34.88 -21.15
C GLY A 55 -8.90 -34.30 -21.85
N ILE A 56 -9.65 -33.42 -21.18
CA ILE A 56 -10.82 -32.73 -21.73
C ILE A 56 -10.40 -31.42 -22.36
N PRO A 57 -10.70 -31.17 -23.66
CA PRO A 57 -10.47 -29.86 -24.28
C PRO A 57 -11.48 -28.85 -23.75
N ILE A 58 -11.03 -27.66 -23.45
CA ILE A 58 -11.87 -26.54 -23.03
C ILE A 58 -12.04 -25.58 -24.23
N ASP A 59 -13.27 -25.45 -24.74
CA ASP A 59 -13.57 -24.60 -25.89
C ASP A 59 -14.09 -23.23 -25.50
N TYR A 60 -14.70 -23.13 -24.32
CA TYR A 60 -15.23 -21.88 -23.76
C TYR A 60 -14.94 -21.83 -22.26
N ILE A 61 -14.67 -20.66 -21.75
CA ILE A 61 -14.58 -20.45 -20.31
C ILE A 61 -15.37 -19.21 -19.90
N VAL A 62 -16.18 -19.36 -18.87
CA VAL A 62 -17.04 -18.28 -18.37
C VAL A 62 -16.87 -18.16 -16.87
N GLY A 63 -16.77 -16.94 -16.36
CA GLY A 63 -16.55 -16.74 -14.94
C GLY A 63 -17.21 -15.50 -14.37
N THR A 64 -17.48 -15.54 -13.07
CA THR A 64 -17.96 -14.40 -12.28
C THR A 64 -16.96 -14.14 -11.15
N SER A 65 -16.69 -12.85 -10.85
CA SER A 65 -15.84 -12.44 -9.72
C SER A 65 -14.45 -13.12 -9.77
N MET A 66 -14.04 -13.88 -8.74
CA MET A 66 -12.78 -14.64 -8.76
C MET A 66 -12.74 -15.66 -9.90
N GLY A 67 -13.89 -16.24 -10.27
CA GLY A 67 -13.99 -17.11 -11.44
C GLY A 67 -13.64 -16.38 -12.75
N SER A 68 -13.96 -15.09 -12.86
CA SER A 68 -13.57 -14.27 -14.02
C SER A 68 -12.07 -14.01 -14.07
N ILE A 69 -11.41 -13.88 -12.90
CA ILE A 69 -9.98 -13.67 -12.81
C ILE A 69 -9.22 -14.95 -13.19
N VAL A 70 -9.57 -16.08 -12.57
CA VAL A 70 -8.94 -17.36 -12.87
C VAL A 70 -9.23 -17.78 -14.32
N GLY A 71 -10.48 -17.66 -14.77
CA GLY A 71 -10.90 -18.02 -16.12
C GLY A 71 -10.28 -17.13 -17.19
N GLY A 72 -10.25 -15.82 -16.98
CA GLY A 72 -9.63 -14.85 -17.92
C GLY A 72 -8.13 -15.05 -18.08
N LEU A 73 -7.41 -15.28 -16.97
CA LEU A 73 -5.98 -15.59 -17.04
C LEU A 73 -5.70 -16.95 -17.68
N TYR A 74 -6.52 -17.96 -17.38
CA TYR A 74 -6.44 -19.26 -18.04
C TYR A 74 -6.74 -19.16 -19.53
N ALA A 75 -7.73 -18.36 -19.92
CA ALA A 75 -8.13 -18.15 -21.31
C ALA A 75 -7.01 -17.53 -22.19
N ILE A 76 -6.14 -16.73 -21.60
CA ILE A 76 -4.97 -16.13 -22.30
C ILE A 76 -3.71 -17.00 -22.19
N GLY A 77 -3.78 -18.22 -21.64
CA GLY A 77 -2.72 -19.21 -21.71
C GLY A 77 -1.93 -19.47 -20.42
N TYR A 78 -2.35 -18.92 -19.27
CA TYR A 78 -1.74 -19.30 -17.99
C TYR A 78 -2.12 -20.73 -17.61
N THR A 79 -1.12 -21.54 -17.23
CA THR A 79 -1.38 -22.91 -16.74
C THR A 79 -1.84 -22.89 -15.28
N PRO A 80 -2.52 -23.93 -14.80
CA PRO A 80 -2.88 -24.08 -13.40
C PRO A 80 -1.68 -23.97 -12.44
N GLU A 81 -0.50 -24.46 -12.83
CA GLU A 81 0.73 -24.35 -12.04
C GLU A 81 1.24 -22.92 -11.95
N GLN A 82 1.15 -22.17 -13.05
CA GLN A 82 1.51 -20.75 -13.06
C GLN A 82 0.56 -19.95 -12.18
N LEU A 83 -0.75 -20.21 -12.27
CA LEU A 83 -1.78 -19.55 -11.44
C LEU A 83 -1.58 -19.88 -9.95
N ASP A 84 -1.31 -21.14 -9.60
CA ASP A 84 -0.98 -21.57 -8.22
C ASP A 84 0.25 -20.80 -7.69
N SER A 85 1.34 -20.79 -8.46
CA SER A 85 2.56 -20.06 -8.09
C SER A 85 2.31 -18.56 -7.91
N MET A 86 1.49 -17.95 -8.79
CA MET A 86 1.15 -16.53 -8.71
C MET A 86 0.36 -16.21 -7.44
N VAL A 87 -0.70 -16.94 -7.16
CA VAL A 87 -1.57 -16.72 -5.98
C VAL A 87 -0.78 -16.80 -4.68
N ARG A 88 0.16 -17.75 -4.58
CA ARG A 88 1.00 -17.94 -3.38
C ARG A 88 2.03 -16.84 -3.16
N LYS A 89 2.50 -16.20 -4.24
CA LYS A 89 3.51 -15.12 -4.17
C LYS A 89 2.94 -13.76 -3.79
N GLN A 90 1.61 -13.58 -3.86
CA GLN A 90 0.97 -12.29 -3.63
C GLN A 90 0.94 -11.91 -2.14
N ASP A 91 1.16 -10.63 -1.89
CA ASP A 91 0.79 -9.98 -0.63
C ASP A 91 -0.68 -9.52 -0.70
N TRP A 92 -1.58 -10.43 -0.37
CA TRP A 92 -3.03 -10.18 -0.45
C TRP A 92 -3.48 -9.02 0.45
N THR A 93 -2.85 -8.82 1.60
CA THR A 93 -3.13 -7.68 2.48
C THR A 93 -2.83 -6.36 1.80
N PHE A 94 -1.76 -6.31 1.02
CA PHE A 94 -1.41 -5.13 0.22
C PHE A 94 -2.35 -4.98 -0.98
N LEU A 95 -2.61 -6.05 -1.73
CA LEU A 95 -3.45 -6.03 -2.94
C LEU A 95 -4.90 -5.65 -2.65
N LEU A 96 -5.45 -6.15 -1.54
CA LEU A 96 -6.82 -5.84 -1.08
C LEU A 96 -6.87 -4.53 -0.28
N SER A 97 -5.95 -3.62 -0.53
CA SER A 97 -5.92 -2.29 0.05
C SER A 97 -5.47 -1.26 -0.99
N ASP A 98 -5.70 0.03 -0.71
CA ASP A 98 -5.15 1.12 -1.53
C ASP A 98 -3.78 1.60 -1.02
N ARG A 99 -3.12 0.82 -0.17
CA ARG A 99 -1.81 1.16 0.39
C ARG A 99 -0.78 1.31 -0.72
N ILE A 100 0.12 2.25 -0.53
CA ILE A 100 1.25 2.50 -1.41
C ILE A 100 2.52 2.04 -0.69
N LYS A 101 3.43 1.37 -1.40
CA LYS A 101 4.73 0.97 -0.83
C LYS A 101 5.46 2.23 -0.35
N ARG A 102 5.95 2.25 0.88
CA ARG A 102 6.63 3.42 1.47
C ARG A 102 7.80 3.92 0.60
N SER A 103 8.51 3.01 -0.07
CA SER A 103 9.59 3.36 -1.00
C SER A 103 9.12 4.20 -2.20
N ALA A 104 7.85 4.13 -2.56
CA ALA A 104 7.25 4.90 -3.64
C ALA A 104 6.59 6.21 -3.17
N MET A 105 6.36 6.36 -1.87
CA MET A 105 5.81 7.58 -1.29
C MET A 105 6.84 8.71 -1.26
N SER A 106 6.38 9.96 -1.46
CA SER A 106 7.18 11.13 -1.13
C SER A 106 7.47 11.18 0.37
N LEU A 107 8.54 11.87 0.76
CA LEU A 107 8.89 12.00 2.18
C LEU A 107 7.77 12.65 2.99
N THR A 108 7.08 13.65 2.45
CA THR A 108 5.91 14.28 3.09
C THR A 108 4.77 13.28 3.33
N GLU A 109 4.47 12.44 2.36
CA GLU A 109 3.44 11.41 2.52
C GLU A 109 3.87 10.32 3.53
N ARG A 110 5.17 10.00 3.61
CA ARG A 110 5.71 9.09 4.63
C ARG A 110 5.57 9.65 6.03
N GLU A 111 5.89 10.94 6.22
CA GLU A 111 5.74 11.63 7.50
C GLU A 111 4.26 11.72 7.91
N ARG A 112 3.38 12.06 6.96
CA ARG A 112 1.95 12.14 7.19
C ARG A 112 1.35 10.78 7.57
N SER A 113 1.64 9.74 6.83
CA SER A 113 1.12 8.38 7.09
C SER A 113 1.58 7.80 8.42
N ALA A 114 2.64 8.36 9.02
CA ALA A 114 3.18 7.95 10.31
C ALA A 114 2.60 8.74 11.52
N LYS A 115 1.66 9.68 11.28
CA LYS A 115 1.08 10.53 12.35
C LYS A 115 -0.42 10.39 12.52
N TYR A 116 -1.15 9.93 11.49
CA TYR A 116 -2.61 9.94 11.49
C TYR A 116 -3.18 8.54 11.32
N ILE A 117 -4.18 8.22 12.13
CA ILE A 117 -4.94 6.96 12.07
C ILE A 117 -5.94 7.01 10.91
N VAL A 118 -6.61 8.16 10.76
CA VAL A 118 -7.68 8.37 9.78
C VAL A 118 -7.39 9.62 8.97
N SER A 119 -7.59 9.53 7.66
CA SER A 119 -7.51 10.66 6.73
C SER A 119 -8.77 10.66 5.86
N LEU A 120 -9.65 11.63 6.11
CA LEU A 120 -10.94 11.75 5.44
C LEU A 120 -10.88 12.89 4.42
N PRO A 121 -11.24 12.65 3.15
CA PRO A 121 -11.40 13.72 2.18
C PRO A 121 -12.60 14.59 2.57
N PHE A 122 -12.42 15.90 2.49
CA PHE A 122 -13.48 16.88 2.71
C PHE A 122 -13.80 17.61 1.42
N THR A 123 -14.92 17.28 0.79
CA THR A 123 -15.38 17.91 -0.45
C THR A 123 -16.71 18.63 -0.23
N LYS A 124 -16.99 19.65 -1.07
CA LYS A 124 -18.31 20.32 -1.08
C LYS A 124 -19.46 19.34 -1.39
N ASN A 125 -19.15 18.19 -1.97
CA ASN A 125 -20.10 17.14 -2.31
C ASN A 125 -19.68 15.83 -1.60
N PRO A 126 -20.09 15.60 -0.33
CA PRO A 126 -19.71 14.40 0.42
C PRO A 126 -20.11 13.11 -0.29
N LYS A 127 -21.19 13.14 -1.10
CA LYS A 127 -21.62 12.00 -1.92
C LYS A 127 -20.62 11.62 -3.01
N ALA A 128 -19.85 12.60 -3.53
CA ALA A 128 -18.79 12.32 -4.51
C ALA A 128 -17.50 11.80 -3.86
N ALA A 129 -17.27 12.09 -2.60
CA ALA A 129 -16.12 11.60 -1.85
C ALA A 129 -16.25 10.14 -1.40
N MET A 130 -17.47 9.66 -1.20
CA MET A 130 -17.79 8.26 -0.98
C MET A 130 -17.95 7.58 -2.34
N SER A 131 -16.86 7.13 -2.93
CA SER A 131 -16.80 6.53 -4.28
C SER A 131 -17.50 5.18 -4.43
N GLY A 132 -18.50 4.89 -3.60
CA GLY A 132 -19.29 3.66 -3.66
C GLY A 132 -18.60 2.41 -3.11
N GLY A 133 -17.37 2.52 -2.62
CA GLY A 133 -16.61 1.44 -2.00
C GLY A 133 -15.52 1.99 -1.09
N ILE A 134 -15.13 1.20 -0.09
CA ILE A 134 -14.08 1.56 0.88
C ILE A 134 -12.69 1.53 0.20
N ILE A 135 -12.51 0.62 -0.76
CA ILE A 135 -11.24 0.36 -1.44
C ILE A 135 -11.39 0.70 -2.93
N LYS A 136 -10.53 1.58 -3.46
CA LYS A 136 -10.50 1.89 -4.90
C LYS A 136 -10.08 0.67 -5.74
N GLY A 137 -9.30 -0.25 -5.17
CA GLY A 137 -8.82 -1.48 -5.81
C GLY A 137 -7.73 -1.24 -6.84
N GLN A 138 -6.97 -0.15 -6.71
CA GLN A 138 -5.90 0.21 -7.64
C GLN A 138 -4.76 -0.80 -7.68
N ASN A 139 -4.42 -1.41 -6.54
CA ASN A 139 -3.36 -2.43 -6.50
C ASN A 139 -3.75 -3.68 -7.29
N LEU A 140 -5.03 -4.07 -7.24
CA LEU A 140 -5.56 -5.16 -8.05
C LEU A 140 -5.65 -4.81 -9.53
N ALA A 141 -6.11 -3.60 -9.87
CA ALA A 141 -6.14 -3.14 -11.25
C ALA A 141 -4.74 -3.14 -11.89
N ASN A 142 -3.72 -2.68 -11.16
CA ASN A 142 -2.33 -2.73 -11.61
C ASN A 142 -1.82 -4.17 -11.78
N LEU A 143 -2.16 -5.07 -10.86
CA LEU A 143 -1.83 -6.49 -10.98
C LEU A 143 -2.48 -7.09 -12.23
N PHE A 144 -3.76 -6.81 -12.48
CA PHE A 144 -4.43 -7.32 -13.68
C PHE A 144 -3.83 -6.76 -14.96
N SER A 145 -3.46 -5.47 -14.99
CA SER A 145 -2.73 -4.89 -16.13
C SER A 145 -1.39 -5.61 -16.37
N ASP A 146 -0.61 -5.90 -15.32
CA ASP A 146 0.65 -6.65 -15.45
C ASP A 146 0.42 -8.09 -15.95
N LEU A 147 -0.60 -8.77 -15.43
CA LEU A 147 -0.91 -10.16 -15.79
C LEU A 147 -1.55 -10.31 -17.18
N THR A 148 -2.19 -9.27 -17.70
CA THR A 148 -2.80 -9.25 -19.04
C THR A 148 -1.99 -8.45 -20.04
N MET A 149 -0.69 -8.41 -19.85
CA MET A 149 0.20 -7.71 -20.78
C MET A 149 0.06 -8.26 -22.21
N GLY A 150 -0.09 -7.34 -23.18
CA GLY A 150 -0.43 -7.68 -24.57
C GLY A 150 -1.94 -7.73 -24.87
N TYR A 151 -2.78 -7.48 -23.86
CA TYR A 151 -4.25 -7.44 -23.98
C TYR A 151 -4.82 -6.13 -23.40
N HIS A 152 -4.08 -5.03 -23.51
CA HIS A 152 -4.51 -3.72 -23.01
C HIS A 152 -5.43 -2.96 -23.97
N ASP A 153 -5.48 -3.38 -25.22
CA ASP A 153 -6.43 -2.83 -26.20
C ASP A 153 -7.83 -3.42 -26.01
N SER A 154 -8.82 -2.76 -26.59
CA SER A 154 -10.17 -3.30 -26.67
C SER A 154 -10.18 -4.43 -27.69
N ILE A 155 -10.34 -5.66 -27.22
CA ILE A 155 -10.30 -6.88 -28.02
C ILE A 155 -11.60 -7.66 -27.91
N ASN A 156 -11.87 -8.50 -28.91
CA ASN A 156 -12.96 -9.47 -28.85
C ASN A 156 -12.49 -10.75 -28.14
N PHE A 157 -13.08 -11.06 -26.99
CA PHE A 157 -12.69 -12.19 -26.14
C PHE A 157 -13.00 -13.56 -26.78
N ASN A 158 -13.87 -13.60 -27.80
CA ASN A 158 -14.07 -14.82 -28.59
C ASN A 158 -12.84 -15.17 -29.46
N LYS A 159 -11.90 -14.24 -29.64
CA LYS A 159 -10.65 -14.47 -30.37
C LYS A 159 -9.47 -14.80 -29.46
N LEU A 160 -9.67 -14.91 -28.14
CA LEU A 160 -8.66 -15.39 -27.21
C LEU A 160 -8.31 -16.86 -27.51
N PRO A 161 -7.17 -17.37 -27.05
CA PRO A 161 -6.81 -18.79 -27.20
C PRO A 161 -7.92 -19.75 -26.78
N ILE A 162 -8.60 -19.42 -25.66
CA ILE A 162 -9.89 -19.99 -25.29
C ILE A 162 -10.90 -18.84 -25.25
N PRO A 163 -11.96 -18.87 -26.05
CA PRO A 163 -13.06 -17.91 -25.97
C PRO A 163 -13.57 -17.73 -24.55
N PHE A 164 -13.65 -16.47 -24.12
CA PHE A 164 -13.91 -16.09 -22.75
C PHE A 164 -15.09 -15.11 -22.62
N ALA A 165 -15.84 -15.25 -21.54
CA ALA A 165 -16.79 -14.24 -21.10
C ALA A 165 -16.77 -14.08 -19.58
N CYS A 166 -17.08 -12.88 -19.07
CA CYS A 166 -17.29 -12.69 -17.66
C CYS A 166 -18.50 -11.79 -17.38
N VAL A 167 -19.08 -12.00 -16.20
CA VAL A 167 -20.32 -11.35 -15.80
C VAL A 167 -20.05 -10.21 -14.83
N SER A 168 -20.74 -9.09 -15.04
CA SER A 168 -20.83 -7.96 -14.11
C SER A 168 -22.30 -7.53 -13.99
N ALA A 169 -22.62 -6.72 -12.98
CA ALA A 169 -23.97 -6.17 -12.80
C ALA A 169 -23.95 -4.66 -12.97
N ASN A 170 -24.90 -4.11 -13.72
CA ASN A 170 -25.12 -2.67 -13.79
C ASN A 170 -26.14 -2.26 -12.73
N VAL A 171 -25.68 -1.56 -11.67
CA VAL A 171 -26.59 -1.13 -10.58
C VAL A 171 -27.50 0.04 -10.92
N VAL A 172 -27.38 0.60 -12.13
CA VAL A 172 -28.29 1.67 -12.58
C VAL A 172 -29.69 1.11 -12.90
N ASN A 173 -29.72 -0.09 -13.47
CA ASN A 173 -30.98 -0.74 -13.96
C ASN A 173 -31.12 -2.20 -13.53
N GLY A 174 -30.11 -2.80 -12.89
CA GLY A 174 -30.10 -4.19 -12.44
C GLY A 174 -29.74 -5.21 -13.54
N ASP A 175 -29.34 -4.77 -14.73
CA ASP A 175 -29.00 -5.66 -15.83
C ASP A 175 -27.73 -6.46 -15.60
N GLN A 176 -27.75 -7.72 -16.05
CA GLN A 176 -26.56 -8.54 -16.22
C GLN A 176 -25.76 -8.02 -17.43
N ILE A 177 -24.52 -7.66 -17.21
CA ILE A 177 -23.59 -7.26 -18.27
C ILE A 177 -22.61 -8.40 -18.51
N ILE A 178 -22.62 -8.95 -19.72
CA ILE A 178 -21.71 -10.00 -20.15
C ILE A 178 -20.63 -9.37 -21.01
N PHE A 179 -19.40 -9.42 -20.54
CA PHE A 179 -18.24 -8.94 -21.30
C PHE A 179 -17.77 -10.03 -22.28
N HIS A 180 -17.95 -9.78 -23.56
CA HIS A 180 -17.40 -10.55 -24.68
C HIS A 180 -16.32 -9.79 -25.42
N ASP A 181 -16.08 -8.52 -25.04
CA ASP A 181 -15.09 -7.62 -25.62
C ASP A 181 -14.66 -6.53 -24.62
N GLY A 182 -13.70 -5.72 -25.05
CA GLY A 182 -13.15 -4.62 -24.29
C GLY A 182 -11.75 -4.92 -23.76
N VAL A 183 -11.32 -4.13 -22.78
CA VAL A 183 -10.02 -4.34 -22.10
C VAL A 183 -10.18 -5.44 -21.05
N LEU A 184 -9.45 -6.53 -21.21
CA LEU A 184 -9.60 -7.74 -20.37
C LEU A 184 -9.43 -7.46 -18.88
N SER A 185 -8.41 -6.68 -18.48
CA SER A 185 -8.19 -6.29 -17.08
C SER A 185 -9.33 -5.48 -16.50
N THR A 186 -9.97 -4.63 -17.31
CA THR A 186 -11.14 -3.82 -16.90
C THR A 186 -12.38 -4.70 -16.72
N ALA A 187 -12.61 -5.65 -17.61
CA ALA A 187 -13.72 -6.60 -17.51
C ALA A 187 -13.61 -7.45 -16.23
N MET A 188 -12.44 -8.02 -15.95
CA MET A 188 -12.16 -8.75 -14.70
C MET A 188 -12.34 -7.85 -13.47
N ARG A 189 -11.85 -6.58 -13.54
CA ARG A 189 -11.98 -5.63 -12.42
C ARG A 189 -13.45 -5.25 -12.17
N ALA A 190 -14.28 -5.13 -13.20
CA ALA A 190 -15.70 -4.87 -13.07
C ALA A 190 -16.41 -6.07 -12.44
N SER A 191 -16.12 -7.28 -12.94
CA SER A 191 -16.73 -8.54 -12.48
C SER A 191 -16.47 -8.84 -11.00
N MET A 192 -15.37 -8.30 -10.42
CA MET A 192 -14.99 -8.52 -9.01
C MET A 192 -15.28 -7.32 -8.07
N ALA A 193 -15.97 -6.30 -8.53
CA ALA A 193 -16.21 -5.07 -7.76
C ALA A 193 -17.32 -5.27 -6.71
N ILE A 194 -17.05 -6.00 -5.63
CA ILE A 194 -18.01 -6.29 -4.56
C ILE A 194 -18.58 -4.97 -4.00
N PRO A 195 -19.92 -4.77 -4.03
CA PRO A 195 -20.56 -3.57 -3.52
C PRO A 195 -20.20 -3.29 -2.06
N GLY A 196 -19.91 -2.02 -1.75
CA GLY A 196 -19.50 -1.59 -0.42
C GLY A 196 -18.02 -1.87 -0.07
N VAL A 197 -17.38 -2.85 -0.70
CA VAL A 197 -15.95 -3.17 -0.52
C VAL A 197 -15.12 -2.43 -1.55
N PHE A 198 -15.34 -2.69 -2.83
CA PHE A 198 -14.60 -2.06 -3.92
C PHE A 198 -15.40 -0.98 -4.62
N THR A 199 -14.70 0.08 -5.03
CA THR A 199 -15.31 1.11 -5.89
C THR A 199 -15.81 0.48 -7.19
N PRO A 200 -17.07 0.76 -7.61
CA PRO A 200 -17.62 0.34 -8.88
C PRO A 200 -16.80 0.81 -10.08
N VAL A 201 -16.77 0.04 -11.15
CA VAL A 201 -16.19 0.46 -12.42
C VAL A 201 -17.23 1.24 -13.21
N ARG A 202 -16.89 2.47 -13.59
CA ARG A 202 -17.73 3.32 -14.42
C ARG A 202 -17.30 3.18 -15.88
N LYS A 203 -18.25 2.79 -16.73
CA LYS A 203 -18.03 2.69 -18.18
C LYS A 203 -19.27 3.23 -18.88
N ASP A 204 -19.07 4.24 -19.71
CA ASP A 204 -20.16 4.95 -20.39
C ASP A 204 -21.19 5.48 -19.36
N SER A 205 -22.47 5.14 -19.50
CA SER A 205 -23.53 5.46 -18.54
C SER A 205 -23.76 4.39 -17.47
N MET A 206 -22.95 3.33 -17.44
CA MET A 206 -23.10 2.20 -16.53
C MET A 206 -22.27 2.38 -15.26
N VAL A 207 -22.77 1.82 -14.17
CA VAL A 207 -22.08 1.68 -12.90
C VAL A 207 -21.99 0.19 -12.58
N LEU A 208 -20.81 -0.39 -12.82
CA LEU A 208 -20.59 -1.84 -12.82
C LEU A 208 -20.04 -2.33 -11.49
N VAL A 209 -20.67 -3.35 -10.96
CA VAL A 209 -20.26 -4.04 -9.73
C VAL A 209 -20.11 -5.54 -9.99
N ASP A 210 -19.72 -6.29 -8.96
CA ASP A 210 -19.55 -7.74 -9.00
C ASP A 210 -20.79 -8.44 -9.61
N GLY A 211 -20.55 -9.28 -10.61
CA GLY A 211 -21.59 -10.01 -11.31
C GLY A 211 -22.33 -11.04 -10.44
N GLY A 212 -21.75 -11.39 -9.29
CA GLY A 212 -22.35 -12.37 -8.37
C GLY A 212 -23.74 -11.98 -7.90
N ILE A 213 -24.07 -10.68 -7.84
CA ILE A 213 -25.41 -10.23 -7.42
C ILE A 213 -26.53 -10.52 -8.45
N VAL A 214 -26.18 -10.81 -9.71
CA VAL A 214 -27.16 -11.13 -10.78
C VAL A 214 -26.98 -12.54 -11.32
N ASN A 215 -25.75 -13.03 -11.45
CA ASN A 215 -25.45 -14.36 -11.96
C ASN A 215 -24.07 -14.84 -11.47
N ASN A 216 -24.05 -15.51 -10.33
CA ASN A 216 -22.80 -15.94 -9.72
C ASN A 216 -22.24 -17.26 -10.27
N TYR A 217 -23.05 -18.02 -10.99
CA TYR A 217 -22.68 -19.29 -11.62
C TYR A 217 -23.20 -19.32 -13.07
N PRO A 218 -22.51 -18.70 -14.04
CA PRO A 218 -23.03 -18.31 -15.34
C PRO A 218 -23.02 -19.46 -16.37
N ALA A 219 -23.71 -20.60 -16.12
CA ALA A 219 -23.79 -21.71 -17.04
C ALA A 219 -24.67 -21.39 -18.28
N ASP A 220 -25.66 -20.54 -18.10
CA ASP A 220 -26.48 -19.98 -19.18
C ASP A 220 -25.64 -19.21 -20.20
N VAL A 221 -24.66 -18.47 -19.75
CA VAL A 221 -23.75 -17.73 -20.62
C VAL A 221 -22.86 -18.70 -21.43
N ALA A 222 -22.32 -19.75 -20.80
CA ALA A 222 -21.51 -20.76 -21.50
C ALA A 222 -22.39 -21.47 -22.57
N LYS A 223 -23.63 -21.77 -22.27
CA LYS A 223 -24.61 -22.36 -23.22
C LYS A 223 -24.86 -21.40 -24.39
N ALA A 224 -25.08 -20.13 -24.11
CA ALA A 224 -25.27 -19.10 -25.13
C ALA A 224 -24.04 -18.89 -26.04
N MET A 225 -22.83 -19.12 -25.53
CA MET A 225 -21.59 -19.10 -26.34
C MET A 225 -21.48 -20.31 -27.29
N GLY A 226 -22.30 -21.32 -27.12
CA GLY A 226 -22.33 -22.51 -27.96
C GLY A 226 -21.68 -23.74 -27.34
N ALA A 227 -21.59 -23.82 -26.02
CA ALA A 227 -21.18 -25.04 -25.33
C ALA A 227 -22.23 -26.11 -25.45
N ASP A 228 -21.85 -27.29 -25.98
CA ASP A 228 -22.69 -28.48 -26.02
C ASP A 228 -22.72 -29.17 -24.66
N ILE A 229 -21.56 -29.21 -24.00
CA ILE A 229 -21.32 -29.83 -22.70
C ILE A 229 -20.78 -28.73 -21.75
N ILE A 230 -21.29 -28.70 -20.52
CA ILE A 230 -20.90 -27.73 -19.49
C ILE A 230 -20.30 -28.45 -18.27
N ILE A 231 -19.07 -28.11 -17.92
CA ILE A 231 -18.41 -28.50 -16.66
C ILE A 231 -18.38 -27.27 -15.76
N GLY A 232 -19.06 -27.34 -14.62
CA GLY A 232 -19.13 -26.20 -13.72
C GLY A 232 -18.41 -26.44 -12.40
N ILE A 233 -17.63 -25.45 -11.96
CA ILE A 233 -16.92 -25.47 -10.67
C ILE A 233 -17.56 -24.41 -9.79
N ASP A 234 -18.17 -24.82 -8.69
CA ASP A 234 -18.90 -23.95 -7.77
C ASP A 234 -18.23 -23.90 -6.39
N VAL A 235 -17.88 -22.68 -5.95
CA VAL A 235 -17.25 -22.37 -4.67
C VAL A 235 -18.13 -21.52 -3.76
N GLN A 236 -19.44 -21.46 -4.01
CA GLN A 236 -20.38 -20.72 -3.17
C GLN A 236 -20.60 -21.45 -1.84
N ASN A 237 -20.82 -20.69 -0.76
CA ASN A 237 -21.26 -21.24 0.51
C ASN A 237 -22.77 -21.49 0.50
N ALA A 238 -23.23 -22.41 1.33
CA ALA A 238 -24.62 -22.42 1.76
C ALA A 238 -24.93 -21.17 2.59
N LEU A 239 -26.19 -20.78 2.63
CA LEU A 239 -26.63 -19.68 3.48
C LEU A 239 -26.38 -19.99 4.96
N LYS A 240 -26.00 -18.97 5.72
CA LYS A 240 -25.78 -19.10 7.16
C LYS A 240 -27.11 -19.31 7.88
N SER A 241 -27.09 -20.12 8.93
CA SER A 241 -28.22 -20.29 9.85
C SER A 241 -28.38 -19.05 10.75
N ALA A 242 -29.56 -18.89 11.35
CA ALA A 242 -29.92 -17.72 12.16
C ALA A 242 -28.95 -17.45 13.33
N ASP A 243 -28.40 -18.51 13.93
CA ASP A 243 -27.43 -18.45 15.02
C ASP A 243 -26.08 -17.82 14.64
N LYS A 244 -25.78 -17.74 13.33
CA LYS A 244 -24.54 -17.15 12.78
C LYS A 244 -24.71 -15.72 12.23
N LEU A 245 -25.91 -15.14 12.35
CA LEU A 245 -26.25 -13.80 11.84
C LEU A 245 -26.36 -12.78 12.98
N ASN A 246 -25.30 -12.63 13.76
CA ASN A 246 -25.28 -11.84 14.99
C ASN A 246 -24.73 -10.41 14.86
N SER A 247 -24.19 -10.06 13.70
CA SER A 247 -23.59 -8.74 13.47
C SER A 247 -24.04 -8.11 12.15
N ALA A 248 -23.97 -6.78 12.05
CA ALA A 248 -24.30 -6.09 10.81
C ALA A 248 -23.44 -6.57 9.59
N PRO A 249 -22.15 -6.84 9.71
CA PRO A 249 -21.36 -7.47 8.64
C PRO A 249 -21.86 -8.86 8.25
N ASP A 250 -22.31 -9.69 9.21
CA ASP A 250 -22.84 -11.01 8.89
C ASP A 250 -24.14 -10.92 8.11
N ILE A 251 -25.04 -10.01 8.51
CA ILE A 251 -26.32 -9.77 7.83
C ILE A 251 -26.08 -9.23 6.42
N LEU A 252 -25.18 -8.25 6.24
CA LEU A 252 -24.84 -7.72 4.92
C LEU A 252 -24.21 -8.80 4.04
N GLY A 253 -23.31 -9.62 4.58
CA GLY A 253 -22.75 -10.77 3.88
C GLY A 253 -23.81 -11.76 3.43
N GLN A 254 -24.77 -12.08 4.30
CA GLN A 254 -25.91 -12.96 3.96
C GLN A 254 -26.79 -12.40 2.85
N ILE A 255 -27.04 -11.07 2.84
CA ILE A 255 -27.82 -10.42 1.77
C ILE A 255 -27.09 -10.59 0.42
N VAL A 256 -25.77 -10.42 0.41
CA VAL A 256 -24.96 -10.67 -0.81
C VAL A 256 -25.04 -12.15 -1.21
N ASP A 257 -24.88 -13.08 -0.26
CA ASP A 257 -24.95 -14.52 -0.53
C ASP A 257 -26.35 -14.92 -1.06
N LEU A 258 -27.43 -14.31 -0.56
CA LEU A 258 -28.80 -14.51 -1.06
C LEU A 258 -28.93 -14.03 -2.51
N THR A 259 -28.40 -12.87 -2.86
CA THR A 259 -28.46 -12.38 -4.25
C THR A 259 -27.63 -13.26 -5.18
N CYS A 260 -26.50 -13.80 -4.71
CA CYS A 260 -25.65 -14.73 -5.46
C CYS A 260 -26.34 -16.07 -5.81
N GLN A 261 -27.46 -16.41 -5.17
CA GLN A 261 -28.25 -17.60 -5.49
C GLN A 261 -29.29 -17.35 -6.60
N THR A 262 -29.42 -16.12 -7.08
CA THR A 262 -30.30 -15.81 -8.20
C THR A 262 -29.91 -16.63 -9.43
N ASN A 263 -30.84 -17.33 -10.02
CA ASN A 263 -30.67 -18.26 -11.16
C ASN A 263 -29.74 -19.47 -10.92
N HIS A 264 -29.19 -19.65 -9.70
CA HIS A 264 -28.23 -20.70 -9.41
C HIS A 264 -28.75 -22.11 -9.74
N GLU A 265 -29.95 -22.48 -9.26
CA GLU A 265 -30.57 -23.80 -9.52
C GLU A 265 -30.73 -24.07 -11.01
N LYS A 266 -31.27 -23.09 -11.74
CA LYS A 266 -31.44 -23.19 -13.22
C LYS A 266 -30.12 -23.40 -13.95
N ASN A 267 -29.08 -22.73 -13.48
CA ASN A 267 -27.74 -22.83 -14.07
C ASN A 267 -27.07 -24.17 -13.72
N VAL A 268 -27.33 -24.73 -12.54
CA VAL A 268 -26.89 -26.09 -12.18
C VAL A 268 -27.55 -27.14 -13.05
N GLU A 269 -28.85 -27.00 -13.38
CA GLU A 269 -29.56 -27.90 -14.29
C GLU A 269 -28.99 -27.93 -15.71
N LEU A 270 -28.33 -26.85 -16.15
CA LEU A 270 -27.64 -26.76 -17.44
C LEU A 270 -26.27 -27.45 -17.45
N THR A 271 -25.80 -27.93 -16.29
CA THR A 271 -24.43 -28.41 -16.11
C THR A 271 -24.36 -29.93 -16.18
N ASP A 272 -23.58 -30.48 -17.11
CA ASP A 272 -23.39 -31.91 -17.30
C ASP A 272 -22.50 -32.56 -16.23
N THR A 273 -21.46 -31.83 -15.80
CA THR A 273 -20.64 -32.24 -14.67
C THR A 273 -20.50 -31.08 -13.67
N TYR A 274 -21.15 -31.23 -12.52
CA TYR A 274 -21.14 -30.24 -11.44
C TYR A 274 -20.12 -30.59 -10.36
N ILE A 275 -19.10 -29.71 -10.21
CA ILE A 275 -18.02 -29.86 -9.23
C ILE A 275 -18.28 -28.86 -8.09
N LYS A 276 -18.92 -29.34 -7.02
CA LYS A 276 -19.16 -28.54 -5.81
C LYS A 276 -17.98 -28.66 -4.86
N VAL A 277 -17.28 -27.56 -4.64
CA VAL A 277 -16.16 -27.50 -3.68
C VAL A 277 -16.69 -27.22 -2.28
N ASN A 278 -16.30 -28.03 -1.31
CA ASN A 278 -16.59 -27.72 0.09
C ASN A 278 -15.69 -26.55 0.54
N VAL A 279 -16.31 -25.41 0.81
CA VAL A 279 -15.63 -24.17 1.24
C VAL A 279 -15.99 -23.77 2.67
N ASP A 280 -16.58 -24.69 3.45
CA ASP A 280 -16.96 -24.44 4.84
C ASP A 280 -15.75 -24.01 5.68
N GLY A 281 -15.96 -23.01 6.53
CA GLY A 281 -14.92 -22.40 7.36
C GLY A 281 -14.12 -21.30 6.67
N PHE A 282 -14.37 -21.00 5.38
CA PHE A 282 -13.72 -19.93 4.65
C PHE A 282 -14.69 -18.84 4.20
N SER A 283 -14.23 -17.59 4.27
CA SER A 283 -14.93 -16.41 3.76
C SER A 283 -14.32 -15.93 2.45
N SER A 284 -14.98 -14.99 1.78
CA SER A 284 -14.44 -14.30 0.59
C SER A 284 -13.12 -13.54 0.84
N ALA A 285 -12.76 -13.31 2.11
CA ALA A 285 -11.53 -12.63 2.52
C ALA A 285 -10.42 -13.58 3.06
N SER A 286 -10.58 -14.89 2.97
CA SER A 286 -9.66 -15.91 3.52
C SER A 286 -8.41 -16.11 2.67
N PHE A 287 -7.57 -15.08 2.54
CA PHE A 287 -6.34 -15.08 1.74
C PHE A 287 -5.07 -15.40 2.55
N THR A 288 -5.17 -16.08 3.70
CA THR A 288 -3.97 -16.54 4.40
C THR A 288 -3.32 -17.72 3.66
N PRO A 289 -1.99 -17.92 3.75
CA PRO A 289 -1.32 -19.04 3.09
C PRO A 289 -1.96 -20.40 3.41
N ALA A 290 -2.31 -20.66 4.67
CA ALA A 290 -2.98 -21.88 5.09
C ALA A 290 -4.39 -22.06 4.49
N ALA A 291 -5.14 -20.95 4.35
CA ALA A 291 -6.45 -20.97 3.71
C ALA A 291 -6.33 -21.26 2.22
N ILE A 292 -5.38 -20.61 1.53
CA ILE A 292 -5.10 -20.86 0.10
C ILE A 292 -4.72 -22.32 -0.12
N ASP A 293 -3.82 -22.90 0.69
CA ASP A 293 -3.42 -24.31 0.61
C ASP A 293 -4.62 -25.24 0.77
N SER A 294 -5.46 -24.97 1.77
CA SER A 294 -6.64 -25.80 2.04
C SER A 294 -7.69 -25.70 0.93
N LEU A 295 -7.96 -24.49 0.43
CA LEU A 295 -8.94 -24.27 -0.65
C LEU A 295 -8.49 -24.93 -1.96
N MET A 296 -7.22 -24.82 -2.32
CA MET A 296 -6.67 -25.46 -3.51
C MET A 296 -6.77 -27.00 -3.41
N ARG A 297 -6.41 -27.56 -2.26
CA ARG A 297 -6.55 -28.99 -2.02
C ARG A 297 -8.00 -29.46 -2.13
N ARG A 298 -8.95 -28.73 -1.53
CA ARG A 298 -10.38 -29.04 -1.61
C ARG A 298 -10.92 -28.92 -3.04
N GLY A 299 -10.42 -27.98 -3.85
CA GLY A 299 -10.74 -27.88 -5.27
C GLY A 299 -10.28 -29.10 -6.06
N GLU A 300 -9.07 -29.59 -5.79
CA GLU A 300 -8.55 -30.82 -6.39
C GLU A 300 -9.36 -32.03 -5.96
N GLU A 301 -9.64 -32.21 -4.67
CA GLU A 301 -10.42 -33.31 -4.12
C GLU A 301 -11.84 -33.36 -4.73
N ALA A 302 -12.52 -32.21 -4.83
CA ALA A 302 -13.86 -32.12 -5.42
C ALA A 302 -13.87 -32.50 -6.90
N ALA A 303 -12.89 -32.06 -7.69
CA ALA A 303 -12.77 -32.41 -9.08
C ALA A 303 -12.41 -33.89 -9.28
N ARG A 304 -11.50 -34.45 -8.45
CA ARG A 304 -11.17 -35.86 -8.49
C ARG A 304 -12.32 -36.76 -8.08
N ALA A 305 -13.23 -36.32 -7.22
CA ALA A 305 -14.45 -37.03 -6.91
C ALA A 305 -15.37 -37.21 -8.14
N GLN A 306 -15.27 -36.29 -9.12
CA GLN A 306 -15.98 -36.35 -10.40
C GLN A 306 -15.18 -37.02 -11.53
N TRP A 307 -14.06 -37.67 -11.22
CA TRP A 307 -13.16 -38.27 -12.23
C TRP A 307 -13.87 -39.18 -13.19
N ASN A 308 -14.70 -40.11 -12.70
CA ASN A 308 -15.45 -41.04 -13.53
C ASN A 308 -16.45 -40.33 -14.49
N SER A 309 -17.10 -39.26 -14.02
CA SER A 309 -17.97 -38.42 -14.83
C SER A 309 -17.17 -37.70 -15.93
N LEU A 310 -15.98 -37.15 -15.59
CA LEU A 310 -15.11 -36.50 -16.55
C LEU A 310 -14.62 -37.49 -17.65
N ILE A 311 -14.22 -38.70 -17.25
CA ILE A 311 -13.82 -39.75 -18.22
C ILE A 311 -15.01 -40.23 -19.09
N ALA A 312 -16.21 -40.29 -18.52
CA ALA A 312 -17.43 -40.61 -19.31
C ALA A 312 -17.69 -39.51 -20.32
N LEU A 313 -17.63 -38.22 -19.93
CA LEU A 313 -17.76 -37.08 -20.85
C LEU A 313 -16.72 -37.12 -21.96
N LYS A 314 -15.46 -37.46 -21.68
CA LYS A 314 -14.41 -37.58 -22.68
C LYS A 314 -14.82 -38.56 -23.79
N LYS A 315 -15.42 -39.70 -23.44
CA LYS A 315 -15.93 -40.67 -24.41
C LYS A 315 -17.13 -40.12 -25.21
N GLU A 316 -18.04 -39.41 -24.54
CA GLU A 316 -19.20 -38.79 -25.18
C GLU A 316 -18.80 -37.68 -26.19
N ILE A 317 -17.73 -36.94 -25.89
CA ILE A 317 -17.14 -35.93 -26.77
C ILE A 317 -16.49 -36.59 -28.01
N GLY A 318 -16.17 -37.88 -27.96
CA GLY A 318 -15.51 -38.61 -29.04
C GLY A 318 -14.02 -38.41 -29.09
N ILE A 319 -13.36 -38.16 -27.93
CA ILE A 319 -11.94 -37.91 -27.85
C ILE A 319 -11.18 -39.21 -27.56
N PRO A 320 -10.10 -39.53 -28.30
CA PRO A 320 -9.28 -40.71 -28.04
C PRO A 320 -8.65 -40.68 -26.64
N ASP A 321 -8.45 -41.88 -26.04
CA ASP A 321 -7.85 -41.98 -24.70
C ASP A 321 -6.45 -41.37 -24.58
N ASN A 322 -5.69 -41.35 -25.67
CA ASN A 322 -4.35 -40.78 -25.77
C ASN A 322 -4.33 -39.28 -26.14
N TYR A 323 -5.47 -38.62 -26.19
CA TYR A 323 -5.52 -37.19 -26.47
C TYR A 323 -4.95 -36.41 -25.29
N VAL A 324 -3.97 -35.55 -25.58
CA VAL A 324 -3.46 -34.55 -24.65
C VAL A 324 -3.95 -33.18 -25.12
N PRO A 325 -4.68 -32.43 -24.30
CA PRO A 325 -5.09 -31.08 -24.65
C PRO A 325 -3.87 -30.26 -25.06
N LYS A 326 -3.97 -29.50 -26.17
CA LYS A 326 -2.92 -28.55 -26.52
C LYS A 326 -2.74 -27.58 -25.36
N GLN A 327 -1.57 -27.59 -24.75
CA GLN A 327 -1.21 -26.50 -23.88
C GLN A 327 -1.25 -25.19 -24.69
N HIS A 328 -2.15 -24.33 -24.32
CA HIS A 328 -2.20 -23.00 -24.89
C HIS A 328 -0.97 -22.28 -24.35
N GLY A 329 0.06 -22.19 -25.16
CA GLY A 329 1.27 -21.43 -24.84
C GLY A 329 0.91 -19.95 -24.60
N PRO A 330 1.74 -19.21 -23.87
CA PRO A 330 1.50 -17.79 -23.63
C PRO A 330 1.33 -17.09 -25.00
N TYR A 331 0.15 -16.52 -25.18
CA TYR A 331 -0.29 -15.97 -26.47
C TYR A 331 0.46 -14.71 -26.89
N SER A 332 1.09 -14.00 -25.96
CA SER A 332 1.94 -12.88 -26.29
C SER A 332 3.39 -13.16 -25.89
N SER A 333 4.31 -12.85 -26.79
CA SER A 333 5.74 -12.84 -26.52
C SER A 333 6.10 -11.95 -25.30
N LEU A 334 5.22 -11.01 -24.97
CA LEU A 334 5.37 -10.08 -23.87
C LEU A 334 5.13 -10.72 -22.49
N SER A 335 4.23 -11.69 -22.36
CA SER A 335 3.95 -12.35 -21.08
C SER A 335 5.18 -13.10 -20.53
N ASN A 336 6.09 -13.51 -21.42
CA ASN A 336 7.33 -14.21 -21.05
C ASN A 336 8.53 -13.27 -20.89
N SER A 337 8.66 -12.23 -21.72
CA SER A 337 9.85 -11.37 -21.73
C SER A 337 9.85 -10.35 -20.59
N ARG A 338 8.68 -10.01 -20.05
CA ARG A 338 8.49 -8.93 -19.06
C ARG A 338 9.22 -7.62 -19.42
N THR A 339 9.54 -7.44 -20.71
CA THR A 339 10.25 -6.28 -21.25
C THR A 339 9.59 -5.90 -22.58
N VAL A 340 9.26 -4.62 -22.70
CA VAL A 340 8.64 -4.04 -23.90
C VAL A 340 9.52 -2.94 -24.46
N TYR A 341 9.62 -2.87 -25.78
CA TYR A 341 10.25 -1.75 -26.46
C TYR A 341 9.23 -0.62 -26.59
N VAL A 342 9.42 0.45 -25.83
CA VAL A 342 8.52 1.60 -25.79
C VAL A 342 9.06 2.71 -26.68
N THR A 343 8.31 3.05 -27.71
CA THR A 343 8.67 4.10 -28.69
C THR A 343 8.29 5.48 -28.20
N ASP A 344 7.12 5.62 -27.58
CA ASP A 344 6.62 6.89 -27.06
C ASP A 344 5.94 6.71 -25.70
N ILE A 345 6.01 7.74 -24.86
CA ILE A 345 5.39 7.77 -23.54
C ILE A 345 4.52 9.02 -23.44
N SER A 346 3.26 8.83 -23.06
CA SER A 346 2.33 9.93 -22.81
C SER A 346 1.74 9.87 -21.40
N PHE A 347 1.23 11.02 -20.96
CA PHE A 347 0.53 11.17 -19.68
C PHE A 347 -0.80 11.88 -19.95
N SER A 348 -1.89 11.17 -19.74
CA SER A 348 -3.25 11.71 -19.87
C SER A 348 -3.78 12.19 -18.52
N GLY A 349 -4.53 13.28 -18.51
CA GLY A 349 -5.08 13.89 -17.29
C GLY A 349 -4.14 14.90 -16.61
N VAL A 350 -3.10 15.36 -17.32
CA VAL A 350 -2.13 16.36 -16.84
C VAL A 350 -1.82 17.37 -17.95
N GLU A 351 -1.23 18.51 -17.59
CA GLU A 351 -0.79 19.50 -18.56
C GLU A 351 0.43 19.00 -19.36
N ALA A 352 0.54 19.43 -20.62
CA ALA A 352 1.59 18.95 -21.55
C ALA A 352 3.02 19.27 -21.07
N ASP A 353 3.19 20.38 -20.35
CA ASP A 353 4.49 20.83 -19.81
C ASP A 353 5.04 19.89 -18.71
N ASP A 354 4.18 19.12 -18.08
CA ASP A 354 4.57 18.19 -17.02
C ASP A 354 5.26 16.92 -17.55
N LYS A 355 5.13 16.58 -18.85
CA LYS A 355 5.67 15.34 -19.44
C LYS A 355 7.15 15.13 -19.09
N LYS A 356 7.99 16.12 -19.36
CA LYS A 356 9.45 16.04 -19.12
C LYS A 356 9.79 15.70 -17.68
N TRP A 357 9.07 16.32 -16.78
CA TRP A 357 9.28 16.10 -15.36
C TRP A 357 8.78 14.74 -14.89
N LEU A 358 7.61 14.30 -15.34
CA LEU A 358 7.04 12.98 -15.03
C LEU A 358 7.95 11.87 -15.53
N MET A 359 8.49 11.99 -16.76
CA MET A 359 9.48 11.08 -17.32
C MET A 359 10.71 10.93 -16.41
N LYS A 360 11.28 12.08 -15.97
CA LYS A 360 12.43 12.08 -15.06
C LYS A 360 12.10 11.48 -13.70
N LYS A 361 10.91 11.77 -13.16
CA LYS A 361 10.43 11.24 -11.88
C LYS A 361 10.27 9.72 -11.93
N CYS A 362 9.68 9.21 -13.00
CA CYS A 362 9.47 7.78 -13.20
C CYS A 362 10.74 7.03 -13.66
N ASN A 363 11.81 7.77 -13.97
CA ASN A 363 13.06 7.22 -14.53
C ASN A 363 12.81 6.40 -15.80
N LEU A 364 11.93 6.89 -16.67
CA LEU A 364 11.57 6.29 -17.94
C LEU A 364 12.20 7.05 -19.12
N LYS A 365 12.44 6.34 -20.21
CA LYS A 365 12.96 6.92 -21.46
C LYS A 365 12.19 6.33 -22.63
N GLU A 366 11.87 7.18 -23.60
CA GLU A 366 11.35 6.77 -24.91
C GLU A 366 12.43 6.06 -25.74
N ASN A 367 12.01 5.31 -26.74
CA ASN A 367 12.88 4.52 -27.61
C ASN A 367 13.81 3.59 -26.81
N SER A 368 13.27 2.90 -25.81
CA SER A 368 14.03 2.02 -24.94
C SER A 368 13.25 0.78 -24.51
N ASN A 369 13.99 -0.24 -24.11
CA ASN A 369 13.41 -1.42 -23.46
C ASN A 369 13.05 -1.09 -22.02
N ILE A 370 11.78 -1.22 -21.66
CA ILE A 370 11.24 -0.98 -20.34
C ILE A 370 10.66 -2.29 -19.80
N THR A 371 11.03 -2.65 -18.58
CA THR A 371 10.46 -3.83 -17.92
C THR A 371 9.10 -3.53 -17.29
N THR A 372 8.23 -4.53 -17.19
CA THR A 372 6.94 -4.40 -16.49
C THR A 372 7.13 -3.90 -15.06
N GLN A 373 8.20 -4.33 -14.40
CA GLN A 373 8.55 -3.88 -13.05
C GLN A 373 8.87 -2.37 -13.01
N GLN A 374 9.51 -1.83 -14.04
CA GLN A 374 9.77 -0.37 -14.14
C GLN A 374 8.46 0.40 -14.35
N ILE A 375 7.54 -0.12 -15.16
CA ILE A 375 6.21 0.48 -15.37
C ILE A 375 5.41 0.47 -14.06
N GLU A 376 5.36 -0.68 -13.38
CA GLU A 376 4.70 -0.81 -12.07
C GLU A 376 5.29 0.15 -11.04
N GLN A 377 6.62 0.24 -11.00
CA GLN A 377 7.32 1.17 -10.10
C GLN A 377 6.98 2.64 -10.43
N ALA A 378 6.87 3.00 -11.71
CA ALA A 378 6.43 4.32 -12.14
C ALA A 378 5.01 4.62 -11.67
N VAL A 379 4.07 3.68 -11.84
CA VAL A 379 2.70 3.81 -11.33
C VAL A 379 2.68 4.03 -9.81
N TYR A 380 3.46 3.26 -9.04
CA TYR A 380 3.55 3.47 -7.59
C TYR A 380 4.16 4.83 -7.24
N GLN A 381 5.18 5.31 -7.97
CA GLN A 381 5.78 6.62 -7.74
C GLN A 381 4.83 7.77 -8.06
N LEU A 382 4.03 7.63 -9.11
CA LEU A 382 3.00 8.60 -9.48
C LEU A 382 1.90 8.65 -8.42
N ARG A 383 1.37 7.51 -7.98
CA ARG A 383 0.39 7.42 -6.89
C ARG A 383 0.95 7.86 -5.53
N GLY A 384 2.21 7.57 -5.27
CA GLY A 384 2.92 7.97 -4.05
C GLY A 384 3.31 9.43 -4.04
N SER A 385 3.13 10.11 -5.16
CA SER A 385 3.25 11.56 -5.21
C SER A 385 2.03 12.20 -4.59
N HIS A 386 2.24 13.40 -4.13
CA HIS A 386 1.18 14.21 -3.56
C HIS A 386 0.13 14.63 -4.60
N SER A 387 0.52 14.69 -5.88
CA SER A 387 -0.24 15.31 -6.97
C SER A 387 -1.34 14.45 -7.57
N TYR A 388 -1.28 13.11 -7.45
CA TYR A 388 -2.21 12.21 -8.13
C TYR A 388 -2.95 11.30 -7.17
N SER A 389 -4.28 11.20 -7.36
CA SER A 389 -5.16 10.31 -6.59
C SER A 389 -5.19 8.90 -7.16
N SER A 390 -4.95 8.79 -8.46
CA SER A 390 -5.00 7.55 -9.24
C SER A 390 -3.93 7.59 -10.32
N ALA A 391 -3.32 6.45 -10.59
CA ALA A 391 -2.45 6.23 -11.72
C ALA A 391 -2.61 4.80 -12.22
N SER A 392 -2.85 4.67 -13.51
CA SER A 392 -2.88 3.40 -14.25
C SER A 392 -2.13 3.59 -15.57
N TYR A 393 -1.96 2.52 -16.33
CA TYR A 393 -1.30 2.60 -17.61
C TYR A 393 -1.96 1.72 -18.65
N THR A 394 -1.77 2.08 -19.92
CA THR A 394 -2.10 1.27 -21.10
C THR A 394 -0.89 1.13 -21.97
N LEU A 395 -0.77 -0.01 -22.65
CA LEU A 395 0.23 -0.29 -23.70
C LEU A 395 -0.52 -0.55 -25.00
N THR A 396 -0.35 0.33 -25.98
CA THR A 396 -0.96 0.19 -27.29
C THR A 396 0.11 -0.27 -28.28
N ASP A 397 -0.18 -1.30 -29.06
CA ASP A 397 0.72 -1.82 -30.08
C ASP A 397 0.85 -0.82 -31.24
N THR A 398 2.07 -0.63 -31.71
CA THR A 398 2.39 0.23 -32.86
C THR A 398 3.37 -0.51 -33.79
N PRO A 399 3.47 -0.14 -35.09
CA PRO A 399 4.37 -0.82 -36.01
C PRO A 399 5.85 -0.85 -35.57
N GLU A 400 6.28 0.11 -34.75
CA GLU A 400 7.67 0.28 -34.32
C GLU A 400 7.91 -0.20 -32.86
N GLY A 401 6.86 -0.62 -32.12
CA GLY A 401 6.95 -1.04 -30.72
C GLY A 401 5.67 -0.72 -29.97
N TYR A 402 5.78 -0.20 -28.75
CA TYR A 402 4.63 0.10 -27.90
C TYR A 402 4.57 1.58 -27.54
N HIS A 403 3.36 2.14 -27.56
CA HIS A 403 3.03 3.40 -26.90
C HIS A 403 2.57 3.14 -25.48
N LEU A 404 3.29 3.69 -24.51
CA LEU A 404 2.96 3.62 -23.08
C LEU A 404 2.25 4.90 -22.66
N ASN A 405 0.96 4.80 -22.30
CA ASN A 405 0.21 5.93 -21.80
C ASN A 405 -0.14 5.74 -20.32
N PHE A 406 0.24 6.71 -19.48
CA PHE A 406 -0.17 6.79 -18.08
C PHE A 406 -1.45 7.61 -17.96
N LEU A 407 -2.48 7.02 -17.36
CA LEU A 407 -3.74 7.67 -17.05
C LEU A 407 -3.68 8.18 -15.62
N LEU A 408 -3.67 9.49 -15.43
CA LEU A 408 -3.51 10.15 -14.14
C LEU A 408 -4.77 10.93 -13.77
N GLU A 409 -5.17 10.86 -12.51
CA GLU A 409 -6.19 11.72 -11.94
C GLU A 409 -5.53 12.64 -10.92
N GLU A 410 -5.61 13.93 -11.13
CA GLU A 410 -5.09 14.93 -10.20
C GLU A 410 -5.80 14.84 -8.84
N LYS A 411 -5.02 15.11 -7.81
CA LYS A 411 -5.47 15.07 -6.44
C LYS A 411 -5.56 16.49 -5.88
N TYR A 412 -6.70 17.14 -6.05
CA TYR A 412 -7.02 18.35 -5.32
C TYR A 412 -7.95 17.99 -4.17
N GLU A 413 -7.38 17.69 -3.02
CA GLU A 413 -8.18 17.25 -1.89
C GLU A 413 -8.03 18.20 -0.69
N LYS A 414 -9.17 18.59 -0.16
CA LYS A 414 -9.26 19.04 1.22
C LYS A 414 -9.42 17.81 2.09
N ARG A 415 -8.64 17.72 3.17
CA ARG A 415 -8.65 16.55 4.06
C ARG A 415 -8.69 16.97 5.51
N ILE A 416 -9.33 16.13 6.31
CA ILE A 416 -9.22 16.16 7.76
C ILE A 416 -8.51 14.87 8.18
N ASN A 417 -7.42 15.03 8.91
CA ASN A 417 -6.62 13.92 9.43
C ASN A 417 -6.75 13.89 10.95
N LEU A 418 -6.90 12.70 11.52
CA LEU A 418 -7.03 12.49 12.95
C LEU A 418 -5.94 11.53 13.44
N GLY A 419 -5.24 11.93 14.49
CA GLY A 419 -4.27 11.12 15.21
C GLY A 419 -4.64 11.07 16.69
N ILE A 420 -4.50 9.91 17.31
CA ILE A 420 -4.71 9.71 18.74
C ILE A 420 -3.50 8.99 19.30
N ARG A 421 -3.06 9.40 20.47
CA ARG A 421 -1.99 8.75 21.22
C ARG A 421 -2.37 8.65 22.68
N PHE A 422 -2.05 7.52 23.28
CA PHE A 422 -2.09 7.30 24.71
C PHE A 422 -0.69 6.88 25.17
N ASP A 423 -0.15 7.56 26.16
CA ASP A 423 1.13 7.20 26.74
C ASP A 423 1.15 7.42 28.27
N SER A 424 2.13 6.82 28.94
CA SER A 424 2.26 6.89 30.40
C SER A 424 2.59 8.30 30.92
N GLU A 425 2.95 9.26 30.06
CA GLU A 425 3.37 10.61 30.43
C GLU A 425 2.26 11.66 30.24
N GLU A 426 1.62 11.64 29.07
CA GLU A 426 0.59 12.61 28.68
C GLU A 426 -0.83 12.10 28.85
N ILE A 427 -0.99 10.80 29.18
CA ILE A 427 -2.26 10.09 29.29
C ILE A 427 -2.95 9.99 27.95
N ALA A 428 -3.37 11.11 27.36
CA ALA A 428 -4.02 11.15 26.06
C ALA A 428 -3.66 12.43 25.28
N SER A 429 -3.43 12.28 23.99
CA SER A 429 -3.23 13.38 23.07
C SER A 429 -4.03 13.16 21.79
N LEU A 430 -4.71 14.19 21.31
CA LEU A 430 -5.48 14.20 20.05
C LEU A 430 -4.82 15.18 19.09
N LEU A 431 -4.55 14.72 17.87
CA LEU A 431 -4.05 15.53 16.76
C LEU A 431 -5.14 15.66 15.70
N ILE A 432 -5.51 16.90 15.38
CA ILE A 432 -6.46 17.22 14.33
C ILE A 432 -5.73 18.07 13.31
N ASN A 433 -5.79 17.69 12.06
CA ASN A 433 -5.19 18.44 10.97
C ASN A 433 -6.18 18.62 9.83
N ALA A 434 -6.30 19.85 9.34
CA ALA A 434 -7.04 20.17 8.13
C ALA A 434 -6.04 20.64 7.08
N THR A 435 -6.01 19.96 5.94
CA THR A 435 -5.12 20.30 4.81
C THR A 435 -5.96 20.61 3.58
N ALA A 436 -5.62 21.68 2.86
CA ALA A 436 -6.22 22.05 1.59
C ALA A 436 -5.15 22.31 0.53
N ASP A 437 -5.21 21.57 -0.57
CA ASP A 437 -4.46 21.91 -1.78
C ASP A 437 -5.22 22.99 -2.55
N LEU A 438 -4.55 24.09 -2.85
CA LEU A 438 -5.13 25.28 -3.46
C LEU A 438 -4.73 25.33 -4.94
N LYS A 439 -5.74 25.49 -5.81
CA LYS A 439 -5.54 25.77 -7.24
C LYS A 439 -5.22 27.26 -7.40
N THR A 440 -3.98 27.64 -7.18
CA THR A 440 -3.45 28.96 -7.44
C THR A 440 -2.53 28.92 -8.66
N HIS A 441 -2.16 30.06 -9.21
CA HIS A 441 -1.21 30.11 -10.35
C HIS A 441 0.10 29.36 -10.07
N VAL A 442 0.54 29.35 -8.81
CA VAL A 442 1.58 28.45 -8.30
C VAL A 442 0.89 27.45 -7.37
N PRO A 443 0.97 26.14 -7.60
CA PRO A 443 0.40 25.14 -6.70
C PRO A 443 0.81 25.41 -5.26
N SER A 444 -0.16 25.42 -4.37
CA SER A 444 0.10 25.73 -2.96
C SER A 444 -0.76 24.88 -2.03
N ARG A 445 -0.29 24.74 -0.80
CA ARG A 445 -0.96 23.99 0.25
C ARG A 445 -1.05 24.80 1.52
N LEU A 446 -2.23 24.78 2.12
CA LEU A 446 -2.47 25.27 3.46
C LEU A 446 -2.78 24.09 4.39
N SER A 447 -2.11 24.05 5.54
CA SER A 447 -2.32 23.03 6.56
C SER A 447 -2.49 23.68 7.93
N LEU A 448 -3.57 23.35 8.61
CA LEU A 448 -3.88 23.79 9.98
C LEU A 448 -3.85 22.56 10.88
N THR A 449 -3.02 22.57 11.91
CA THR A 449 -2.85 21.46 12.84
C THR A 449 -3.12 21.92 14.27
N GLY A 450 -4.00 21.24 14.97
CA GLY A 450 -4.25 21.41 16.40
C GLY A 450 -3.86 20.14 17.15
N ARG A 451 -3.10 20.27 18.23
CA ARG A 451 -2.83 19.22 19.20
C ARG A 451 -3.54 19.56 20.50
N LEU A 452 -4.32 18.63 21.02
CA LEU A 452 -5.01 18.72 22.30
C LEU A 452 -4.43 17.66 23.24
N GLY A 453 -4.17 18.06 24.47
CA GLY A 453 -3.57 17.22 25.50
C GLY A 453 -2.95 18.07 26.61
N LYS A 454 -2.14 17.48 27.46
CA LYS A 454 -1.42 18.19 28.54
C LYS A 454 -0.59 19.37 27.96
N ARG A 455 0.03 19.17 26.82
CA ARG A 455 0.76 20.18 26.03
C ARG A 455 -0.02 20.45 24.76
N TYR A 456 -0.78 21.51 24.69
CA TYR A 456 -1.54 21.85 23.52
C TYR A 456 -0.77 22.74 22.55
N ALA A 457 -1.04 22.56 21.26
CA ALA A 457 -0.37 23.31 20.22
C ALA A 457 -1.30 23.64 19.04
N ALA A 458 -1.01 24.71 18.35
CA ALA A 458 -1.63 25.07 17.08
C ALA A 458 -0.52 25.41 16.07
N ARG A 459 -0.63 24.90 14.85
CA ARG A 459 0.36 25.10 13.79
C ARG A 459 -0.34 25.43 12.47
N ILE A 460 0.20 26.39 11.76
CA ILE A 460 -0.20 26.76 10.40
C ILE A 460 1.01 26.54 9.51
N ASP A 461 0.85 25.78 8.43
CA ASP A 461 1.87 25.58 7.41
C ASP A 461 1.32 26.03 6.06
N TYR A 462 2.07 26.86 5.35
CA TYR A 462 1.80 27.25 3.98
C TYR A 462 2.98 26.89 3.09
N THR A 463 2.73 26.06 2.08
CA THR A 463 3.76 25.58 1.17
C THR A 463 3.45 26.04 -0.24
N LEU A 464 4.40 26.68 -0.90
CA LEU A 464 4.38 26.98 -2.32
C LEU A 464 5.26 25.96 -3.05
N GLU A 465 4.71 25.37 -4.11
CA GLU A 465 5.36 24.33 -4.93
C GLU A 465 5.61 24.83 -6.38
N PRO A 466 6.45 25.88 -6.60
CA PRO A 466 6.67 26.45 -7.93
C PRO A 466 7.37 25.49 -8.88
N MET A 467 8.10 24.50 -8.33
CA MET A 467 8.72 23.41 -9.06
C MET A 467 8.54 22.16 -8.22
N GLN A 468 8.23 21.05 -8.85
CA GLN A 468 7.88 19.81 -8.15
C GLN A 468 9.00 19.20 -7.28
N GLN A 469 10.19 19.77 -7.30
CA GLN A 469 11.33 19.36 -6.46
C GLN A 469 11.82 20.46 -5.51
N ARG A 470 11.19 21.64 -5.52
CA ARG A 470 11.62 22.77 -4.70
C ARG A 470 10.41 23.49 -4.16
N ASN A 471 10.30 23.55 -2.85
CA ASN A 471 9.22 24.19 -2.13
C ASN A 471 9.72 25.41 -1.37
N PHE A 472 8.84 26.38 -1.22
CA PHE A 472 8.99 27.45 -0.22
C PHE A 472 7.96 27.18 0.88
N ASN A 473 8.44 27.14 2.11
CA ASN A 473 7.60 26.82 3.26
C ASN A 473 7.58 28.01 4.22
N PHE A 474 6.38 28.37 4.64
CA PHE A 474 6.18 29.23 5.79
C PHE A 474 5.41 28.44 6.84
N SER A 475 5.88 28.45 8.09
CA SER A 475 5.16 27.84 9.20
C SER A 475 5.18 28.73 10.43
N TYR A 476 4.07 28.72 11.16
CA TYR A 476 3.96 29.28 12.48
C TYR A 476 3.37 28.24 13.43
N MET A 477 3.99 28.08 14.60
CA MET A 477 3.53 27.18 15.66
C MET A 477 3.46 27.93 16.97
N PHE A 478 2.35 27.75 17.66
CA PHE A 478 2.18 28.08 19.06
C PHE A 478 2.08 26.78 19.87
N GLN A 479 2.80 26.69 20.98
CA GLN A 479 2.73 25.54 21.89
C GLN A 479 2.77 26.01 23.33
N TYR A 480 1.87 25.47 24.16
CA TYR A 480 1.94 25.58 25.59
C TYR A 480 2.65 24.36 26.16
N ASN A 481 3.63 24.57 27.00
CA ASN A 481 4.41 23.52 27.66
C ASN A 481 4.28 23.60 29.17
N ASP A 482 4.04 22.45 29.79
CA ASP A 482 4.10 22.20 31.23
C ASP A 482 5.02 20.98 31.40
N ILE A 483 6.24 21.21 31.84
CA ILE A 483 7.32 20.24 31.82
C ILE A 483 7.94 20.09 33.19
N ASN A 484 8.09 18.84 33.61
CA ASN A 484 8.90 18.48 34.75
C ASN A 484 10.32 18.13 34.30
N ILE A 485 11.31 18.70 34.92
CA ILE A 485 12.71 18.37 34.70
C ILE A 485 13.23 17.65 35.93
N TYR A 486 13.91 16.56 35.70
CA TYR A 486 14.44 15.67 36.71
C TYR A 486 15.96 15.72 36.70
N ASP A 487 16.57 15.39 37.82
CA ASP A 487 17.98 15.22 38.00
C ASP A 487 18.20 14.03 38.95
N GLU A 488 18.98 13.05 38.50
CA GLU A 488 19.22 11.77 39.21
C GLU A 488 17.93 11.04 39.63
N GLY A 489 16.90 11.11 38.76
CA GLY A 489 15.60 10.46 39.00
C GLY A 489 14.70 11.17 40.03
N GLU A 490 15.06 12.37 40.50
CA GLU A 490 14.24 13.22 41.32
C GLU A 490 13.80 14.49 40.58
N ARG A 491 12.54 14.89 40.79
CA ARG A 491 12.05 16.13 40.15
C ARG A 491 12.80 17.33 40.73
N ALA A 492 13.61 17.97 39.88
CA ALA A 492 14.37 19.16 40.23
C ALA A 492 13.47 20.40 40.19
N TYR A 493 12.71 20.60 39.12
CA TYR A 493 11.77 21.71 39.00
C TYR A 493 10.67 21.41 37.95
N ASN A 494 9.63 22.24 37.94
CA ASN A 494 8.60 22.30 36.93
C ASN A 494 8.64 23.68 36.27
N THR A 495 8.46 23.73 34.98
CA THR A 495 8.38 24.98 34.24
C THR A 495 7.18 24.99 33.30
N THR A 496 6.50 26.12 33.25
CA THR A 496 5.44 26.39 32.29
C THR A 496 5.82 27.56 31.40
N TYR A 497 5.71 27.36 30.11
CA TYR A 497 6.01 28.42 29.13
C TYR A 497 5.19 28.27 27.83
N LYS A 498 5.05 29.40 27.14
CA LYS A 498 4.52 29.47 25.79
C LYS A 498 5.68 29.55 24.82
N TYR A 499 5.65 28.68 23.82
CA TYR A 499 6.62 28.61 22.76
C TYR A 499 6.02 29.04 21.42
N HIS A 500 6.65 29.97 20.76
CA HIS A 500 6.28 30.44 19.44
C HIS A 500 7.43 30.15 18.49
N LEU A 501 7.12 29.51 17.38
CA LEU A 501 8.08 29.17 16.34
C LEU A 501 7.59 29.68 15.00
N THR A 502 8.38 30.47 14.31
CA THR A 502 8.16 30.89 12.93
C THR A 502 9.30 30.40 12.06
N GLU A 503 9.02 29.71 10.97
CA GLU A 503 10.02 29.21 10.04
C GLU A 503 9.73 29.66 8.61
N PHE A 504 10.79 30.09 7.91
CA PHE A 504 10.80 30.37 6.48
C PHE A 504 11.79 29.44 5.80
N GLY A 505 11.32 28.47 5.05
CA GLY A 505 12.14 27.59 4.24
C GLY A 505 12.30 28.17 2.83
N PHE A 506 13.53 28.59 2.48
CA PHE A 506 13.84 29.19 1.18
C PHE A 506 14.15 28.16 0.09
N SER A 507 14.61 26.99 0.47
CA SER A 507 14.99 25.94 -0.45
C SER A 507 14.76 24.60 0.22
N ASP A 508 13.68 23.94 -0.14
CA ASP A 508 13.35 22.59 0.28
C ASP A 508 13.38 21.71 -0.97
N VAL A 509 14.55 21.12 -1.21
CA VAL A 509 14.83 20.33 -2.41
C VAL A 509 14.65 18.85 -2.09
N TRP A 510 13.92 18.14 -2.93
CA TRP A 510 13.58 16.73 -2.77
C TRP A 510 14.13 15.92 -3.94
N TYR A 511 14.91 14.91 -3.62
CA TYR A 511 15.37 13.97 -4.63
C TYR A 511 15.28 12.53 -4.10
N LYS A 512 14.33 11.76 -4.61
CA LYS A 512 14.07 10.37 -4.17
C LYS A 512 13.84 10.29 -2.65
N ASN A 513 14.81 9.75 -1.92
CA ASN A 513 14.79 9.56 -0.47
C ASN A 513 15.52 10.64 0.31
N LEU A 514 16.02 11.67 -0.38
CA LEU A 514 16.81 12.76 0.19
C LEU A 514 15.99 14.05 0.16
N ARG A 515 15.99 14.76 1.27
CA ARG A 515 15.48 16.13 1.40
C ARG A 515 16.60 17.00 1.92
N PHE A 516 16.77 18.15 1.32
CA PHE A 516 17.69 19.20 1.77
C PHE A 516 16.91 20.50 1.92
N GLY A 517 17.00 21.14 3.08
CA GLY A 517 16.33 22.39 3.38
C GLY A 517 17.25 23.44 3.95
N LEU A 518 17.02 24.69 3.57
CA LEU A 518 17.65 25.89 4.11
C LEU A 518 16.58 26.87 4.53
N GLY A 519 16.80 27.62 5.60
CA GLY A 519 15.81 28.60 6.03
C GLY A 519 16.25 29.48 7.18
N LEU A 520 15.29 30.28 7.62
CA LEU A 520 15.36 31.10 8.80
C LEU A 520 14.34 30.59 9.82
N ARG A 521 14.70 30.68 11.08
CA ARG A 521 13.83 30.30 12.21
C ARG A 521 13.88 31.39 13.25
N PHE A 522 12.71 31.81 13.70
CA PHE A 522 12.51 32.68 14.83
C PHE A 522 11.80 31.92 15.94
N GLU A 523 12.37 31.90 17.13
CA GLU A 523 11.89 31.21 18.33
C GLU A 523 11.66 32.22 19.44
N TYR A 524 10.54 32.12 20.14
CA TYR A 524 10.24 32.95 21.30
C TYR A 524 9.73 32.07 22.44
N TYR A 525 10.44 32.13 23.56
CA TYR A 525 10.12 31.42 24.79
C TYR A 525 9.57 32.42 25.80
N LYS A 526 8.28 32.32 26.13
CA LYS A 526 7.63 33.16 27.16
C LYS A 526 7.36 32.32 28.39
N TYR A 527 8.24 32.42 29.37
CA TYR A 527 8.11 31.73 30.63
C TYR A 527 7.02 32.37 31.49
N LYS A 528 6.33 31.54 32.27
CA LYS A 528 5.25 31.96 33.16
C LYS A 528 5.58 31.62 34.60
N ASP A 529 5.94 30.38 34.88
CA ASP A 529 6.17 29.88 36.23
C ASP A 529 7.38 28.94 36.24
N PHE A 530 8.20 29.05 37.29
CA PHE A 530 9.22 28.10 37.69
C PHE A 530 8.98 27.67 39.11
N LEU A 531 8.75 26.38 39.33
CA LEU A 531 8.54 25.77 40.64
C LEU A 531 9.74 24.90 40.99
N PHE A 532 10.70 25.48 41.69
CA PHE A 532 11.91 24.79 42.13
C PHE A 532 11.63 23.92 43.37
N LYS A 533 12.15 22.67 43.33
CA LYS A 533 12.11 21.74 44.44
C LYS A 533 13.45 21.68 45.19
N LYS A 534 14.54 21.93 44.50
CA LYS A 534 15.90 22.00 45.08
C LYS A 534 16.25 23.45 45.46
N PRO A 535 16.65 23.71 46.74
CA PRO A 535 16.98 25.06 47.22
C PRO A 535 18.14 25.74 46.43
N GLU A 536 19.03 24.95 45.89
CA GLU A 536 20.21 25.40 45.14
C GLU A 536 19.86 26.05 43.81
N LEU A 537 18.64 25.78 43.29
CA LEU A 537 18.14 26.33 42.03
C LEU A 537 17.21 27.56 42.25
N ILE A 538 16.95 27.91 43.51
CA ILE A 538 16.09 29.07 43.83
C ILE A 538 16.88 30.33 43.52
N GLY A 539 16.44 31.05 42.49
CA GLY A 539 17.10 32.31 42.01
C GLY A 539 17.54 32.28 40.56
N LEU A 540 17.37 31.15 39.86
CA LEU A 540 17.44 31.13 38.41
C LEU A 540 16.15 31.81 37.86
N ASP A 541 16.25 33.10 37.57
CA ASP A 541 15.20 33.83 36.86
C ASP A 541 15.44 33.62 35.37
N VAL A 542 14.61 32.81 34.74
CA VAL A 542 14.70 32.60 33.30
C VAL A 542 13.75 33.60 32.65
N GLU A 543 14.30 34.67 32.14
CA GLU A 543 13.56 35.69 31.40
C GLU A 543 12.99 35.10 30.08
N SER A 544 12.01 35.81 29.54
CA SER A 544 11.46 35.48 28.23
C SER A 544 12.50 35.83 27.16
N GLU A 545 12.84 34.87 26.30
CA GLU A 545 13.92 35.01 25.35
C GLU A 545 13.44 34.77 23.91
N HIS A 546 14.11 35.43 22.97
CA HIS A 546 13.86 35.22 21.55
C HIS A 546 15.18 34.90 20.84
N PHE A 547 15.10 34.06 19.82
CA PHE A 547 16.26 33.63 19.04
C PHE A 547 15.93 33.68 17.55
N LEU A 548 16.86 34.19 16.76
CA LEU A 548 16.87 34.07 15.32
C LEU A 548 17.95 33.05 14.93
N SER A 549 17.66 32.11 14.07
CA SER A 549 18.65 31.18 13.56
C SER A 549 18.54 30.98 12.05
N TYR A 550 19.70 30.83 11.42
CA TYR A 550 19.84 30.29 10.06
C TYR A 550 19.99 28.78 10.18
N PHE A 551 19.18 28.03 9.47
CA PHE A 551 19.27 26.58 9.54
C PHE A 551 19.50 25.93 8.18
N ALA A 552 20.22 24.81 8.21
CA ALA A 552 20.38 23.86 7.11
C ALA A 552 20.02 22.47 7.63
N GLN A 553 19.26 21.69 6.87
CA GLN A 553 18.87 20.34 7.26
C GLN A 553 18.94 19.36 6.11
N VAL A 554 19.32 18.13 6.43
CA VAL A 554 19.33 17.00 5.51
C VAL A 554 18.55 15.86 6.13
N TYR A 555 17.68 15.24 5.36
CA TYR A 555 16.95 14.05 5.73
C TYR A 555 17.02 13.01 4.62
N TYR A 556 17.46 11.82 4.96
CA TYR A 556 17.51 10.66 4.08
C TYR A 556 16.88 9.46 4.77
N SER A 557 15.96 8.75 4.10
CA SER A 557 15.34 7.55 4.67
C SER A 557 14.97 6.54 3.61
N THR A 558 15.45 5.31 3.80
CA THR A 558 15.09 4.13 3.01
C THR A 558 14.34 3.08 3.82
N PHE A 559 13.88 3.42 5.03
CA PHE A 559 13.08 2.52 5.85
C PHE A 559 11.82 2.06 5.12
N ASP A 560 11.57 0.76 5.11
CA ASP A 560 10.40 0.13 4.48
C ASP A 560 9.09 0.40 5.23
N LYS A 561 9.15 0.69 6.54
CA LYS A 561 8.00 1.04 7.41
C LYS A 561 8.31 2.26 8.25
N GLY A 562 7.26 2.99 8.69
CA GLY A 562 7.39 4.11 9.62
C GLY A 562 7.73 3.66 11.03
N TYR A 563 7.11 2.56 11.47
CA TYR A 563 7.35 1.90 12.74
C TYR A 563 7.80 0.46 12.48
N PHE A 564 8.65 -0.06 13.37
CA PHE A 564 9.22 -1.40 13.25
C PHE A 564 9.80 -1.72 11.85
N PRO A 565 10.67 -0.85 11.25
CA PRO A 565 11.22 -1.08 9.93
C PRO A 565 12.00 -2.40 9.89
N SER A 566 11.85 -3.18 8.81
CA SER A 566 12.53 -4.47 8.67
C SER A 566 13.86 -4.37 7.89
N LYS A 567 14.07 -3.26 7.19
CA LYS A 567 15.29 -2.95 6.43
C LYS A 567 15.38 -1.46 6.13
N GLY A 568 16.58 -1.04 5.76
CA GLY A 568 16.87 0.33 5.31
C GLY A 568 17.69 1.12 6.32
N THR A 569 17.95 2.36 5.97
CA THR A 569 18.77 3.30 6.74
C THR A 569 18.07 4.65 6.79
N GLU A 570 18.16 5.32 7.92
CA GLU A 570 17.72 6.70 8.10
C GLU A 570 18.89 7.54 8.57
N PHE A 571 19.03 8.74 8.00
CA PHE A 571 20.02 9.74 8.39
C PHE A 571 19.35 11.10 8.46
N LYS A 572 19.58 11.82 9.55
CA LYS A 572 19.17 13.21 9.74
C LYS A 572 20.37 14.02 10.20
N ALA A 573 20.53 15.20 9.65
CA ALA A 573 21.49 16.18 10.17
C ALA A 573 20.86 17.57 10.07
N ALA A 574 21.09 18.39 11.08
CA ALA A 574 20.71 19.79 11.06
C ALA A 574 21.79 20.63 11.69
N TYR A 575 22.04 21.77 11.07
CA TYR A 575 22.90 22.82 11.56
C TYR A 575 22.06 24.09 11.76
N SER A 576 22.23 24.78 12.87
CA SER A 576 21.60 26.06 13.14
C SER A 576 22.62 27.02 13.69
N LEU A 577 22.70 28.22 13.14
CA LEU A 577 23.52 29.33 13.62
C LEU A 577 22.56 30.31 14.32
N TYR A 578 22.68 30.39 15.63
CA TYR A 578 21.81 31.20 16.49
C TYR A 578 22.37 32.60 16.70
N THR A 579 21.50 33.59 16.66
CA THR A 579 21.79 35.01 16.82
C THR A 579 20.58 35.73 17.43
N ASP A 580 20.78 36.83 18.09
CA ASP A 580 19.73 37.72 18.62
C ASP A 580 19.39 38.88 17.68
N ASN A 581 20.35 39.34 16.89
CA ASN A 581 20.27 40.54 16.05
C ASN A 581 20.76 40.30 14.60
N MET A 582 20.75 39.07 14.08
CA MET A 582 21.28 38.63 12.78
C MET A 582 22.82 38.54 12.66
N ALA A 583 23.58 39.12 13.56
CA ALA A 583 25.04 39.20 13.46
C ALA A 583 25.76 38.74 14.72
N GLN A 584 25.17 38.94 15.88
CA GLN A 584 25.75 38.69 17.19
C GLN A 584 24.79 37.91 18.07
N TYR A 585 25.29 37.35 19.16
CA TYR A 585 24.54 36.72 20.23
C TYR A 585 25.16 37.13 21.57
N ASN A 586 24.37 37.82 22.44
CA ASN A 586 24.83 38.36 23.72
C ASN A 586 26.18 39.09 23.59
N ASP A 587 26.30 40.01 22.63
CA ASP A 587 27.49 40.78 22.29
C ASP A 587 28.73 39.93 21.90
N HIS A 588 28.55 38.63 21.67
CA HIS A 588 29.57 37.71 21.17
C HIS A 588 29.26 37.24 19.73
N ALA A 589 30.15 36.40 19.20
CA ALA A 589 29.89 35.71 17.95
C ALA A 589 28.67 34.75 18.07
N PRO A 590 27.87 34.59 17.00
CA PRO A 590 26.76 33.64 17.00
C PRO A 590 27.24 32.25 17.40
N PHE A 591 26.41 31.50 18.14
CA PHE A 591 26.72 30.13 18.48
C PHE A 591 26.07 29.12 17.51
N SER A 592 26.71 27.99 17.39
CA SER A 592 26.29 26.92 16.47
C SER A 592 25.64 25.77 17.21
N ALA A 593 24.55 25.25 16.67
CA ALA A 593 23.97 23.98 17.08
C ALA A 593 24.07 22.97 15.92
N LEU A 594 24.73 21.84 16.17
CA LEU A 594 24.83 20.73 15.24
C LEU A 594 24.09 19.53 15.83
N SER A 595 23.12 18.99 15.12
CA SER A 595 22.43 17.76 15.50
C SER A 595 22.54 16.72 14.39
N GLY A 596 22.60 15.45 14.77
CA GLY A 596 22.64 14.36 13.82
C GLY A 596 22.04 13.09 14.39
N SER A 597 21.48 12.27 13.53
CA SER A 597 21.08 10.90 13.85
C SER A 597 21.28 9.99 12.65
N TRP A 598 21.77 8.81 12.93
CA TRP A 598 21.87 7.72 11.97
C TRP A 598 21.37 6.44 12.61
N ALA A 599 20.55 5.68 11.87
CA ALA A 599 20.09 4.37 12.27
C ALA A 599 20.01 3.46 11.04
N SER A 600 20.38 2.20 11.18
CA SER A 600 20.30 1.22 10.12
C SER A 600 19.70 -0.09 10.63
N VAL A 601 18.78 -0.69 9.88
CA VAL A 601 18.24 -2.00 10.19
C VAL A 601 19.00 -3.05 9.40
N VAL A 602 19.76 -3.88 10.11
CA VAL A 602 20.52 -5.00 9.56
C VAL A 602 19.76 -6.29 9.85
N PRO A 603 19.05 -6.87 8.85
CA PRO A 603 18.36 -8.15 9.03
C PRO A 603 19.39 -9.28 9.07
N VAL A 604 19.48 -9.98 10.21
CA VAL A 604 20.34 -11.16 10.38
C VAL A 604 19.58 -12.41 9.92
N THR A 605 18.30 -12.47 10.22
CA THR A 605 17.39 -13.52 9.73
C THR A 605 16.08 -12.88 9.26
N ARG A 606 15.15 -13.67 8.73
CA ARG A 606 13.81 -13.19 8.37
C ARG A 606 13.01 -12.62 9.56
N ARG A 607 13.42 -12.93 10.80
CA ARG A 607 12.71 -12.54 12.02
C ARG A 607 13.57 -11.76 13.02
N PHE A 608 14.88 -11.79 12.90
CA PHE A 608 15.80 -11.12 13.82
C PHE A 608 16.61 -10.04 13.10
N SER A 609 16.69 -8.86 13.71
CA SER A 609 17.42 -7.70 13.20
C SER A 609 18.23 -7.03 14.30
N ILE A 610 19.39 -6.50 13.92
CA ILE A 610 20.23 -5.64 14.74
C ILE A 610 20.08 -4.23 14.19
N ILE A 611 19.86 -3.26 15.06
CA ILE A 611 19.62 -1.86 14.69
C ILE A 611 20.63 -0.99 15.45
N PRO A 612 21.83 -0.81 14.89
CA PRO A 612 22.77 0.19 15.39
C PRO A 612 22.25 1.59 15.09
N SER A 613 22.45 2.52 16.03
CA SER A 613 22.17 3.94 15.83
C SER A 613 23.15 4.80 16.61
N ILE A 614 23.42 5.99 16.06
CA ILE A 614 24.21 7.04 16.70
C ILE A 614 23.45 8.34 16.52
N TYR A 615 23.34 9.11 17.59
CA TYR A 615 22.65 10.39 17.56
C TYR A 615 23.16 11.33 18.64
N GLY A 616 22.97 12.61 18.41
CA GLY A 616 23.39 13.61 19.36
C GLY A 616 23.08 15.04 18.88
N ARG A 617 23.26 15.96 19.77
CA ARG A 617 23.23 17.39 19.49
C ARG A 617 24.29 18.10 20.33
N VAL A 618 25.06 18.99 19.70
CA VAL A 618 26.14 19.73 20.32
C VAL A 618 25.99 21.22 20.07
N LEU A 619 26.23 22.01 21.06
CA LEU A 619 26.25 23.47 21.03
C LEU A 619 27.66 23.97 21.15
N ILE A 620 28.05 24.87 20.25
CA ILE A 620 29.43 25.41 20.20
C ILE A 620 29.33 26.93 20.22
N GLY A 621 29.74 27.56 21.31
CA GLY A 621 29.66 28.99 21.50
C GLY A 621 29.82 29.37 22.97
N LYS A 622 29.55 30.65 23.27
CA LYS A 622 29.59 31.22 24.64
C LYS A 622 28.18 31.62 25.06
N ASP A 623 27.93 31.64 26.36
CA ASP A 623 26.69 32.15 26.99
C ASP A 623 25.40 31.57 26.39
N ILE A 624 25.42 30.23 26.16
CA ILE A 624 24.32 29.53 25.55
C ILE A 624 23.12 29.56 26.50
N ALA A 625 22.02 30.08 26.02
CA ALA A 625 20.77 30.20 26.78
C ALA A 625 20.21 28.83 27.18
N TYR A 626 19.75 28.75 28.41
CA TYR A 626 19.19 27.55 29.03
C TYR A 626 18.09 26.86 28.17
N PRO A 627 17.11 27.59 27.57
CA PRO A 627 16.08 26.99 26.74
C PRO A 627 16.58 26.19 25.51
N LEU A 628 17.80 26.47 25.08
CA LEU A 628 18.42 25.84 23.90
C LEU A 628 19.30 24.64 24.25
N GLN A 629 19.54 24.38 25.53
CA GLN A 629 20.35 23.23 25.98
C GLN A 629 19.68 21.90 25.62
N ASN A 630 20.47 20.86 25.49
CA ASN A 630 20.02 19.53 25.22
C ASN A 630 19.57 18.83 26.49
N ALA A 631 18.62 17.91 26.38
CA ALA A 631 18.18 17.06 27.46
C ALA A 631 18.11 15.59 27.01
N ILE A 632 18.24 14.66 27.95
CA ILE A 632 17.94 13.23 27.69
C ILE A 632 16.59 12.85 28.27
N GLY A 633 16.00 11.78 27.76
CA GLY A 633 14.81 11.14 28.30
C GLY A 633 13.72 10.84 27.27
N GLY A 634 12.77 10.02 27.68
CA GLY A 634 11.73 9.50 26.80
C GLY A 634 12.25 8.50 25.76
N GLU A 635 11.34 7.97 24.97
CA GLU A 635 11.63 6.92 23.98
C GLU A 635 11.78 7.46 22.54
N VAL A 636 11.40 8.73 22.31
CA VAL A 636 11.45 9.38 20.98
C VAL A 636 12.05 10.77 21.05
N TYR A 637 12.60 11.22 19.92
CA TYR A 637 13.14 12.57 19.78
C TYR A 637 12.07 13.63 19.97
N GLY A 638 12.40 14.67 20.76
CA GLY A 638 11.54 15.84 20.90
C GLY A 638 10.20 15.57 21.60
N LEU A 639 10.11 14.54 22.42
CA LEU A 639 8.87 14.19 23.12
C LEU A 639 8.40 15.35 24.04
N TYR A 640 9.31 15.97 24.77
CA TYR A 640 9.02 17.07 25.70
C TYR A 640 9.40 18.43 25.14
N ILE A 641 10.65 18.56 24.66
CA ILE A 641 11.17 19.75 24.01
C ILE A 641 11.90 19.36 22.71
N PRO A 642 12.00 20.27 21.72
CA PRO A 642 12.66 19.94 20.43
C PRO A 642 14.12 19.45 20.56
N GLN A 643 14.81 19.83 21.63
CA GLN A 643 16.24 19.53 21.89
C GLN A 643 16.45 18.23 22.64
N GLN A 644 15.38 17.52 23.02
CA GLN A 644 15.47 16.29 23.80
C GLN A 644 15.89 15.11 22.92
N LEU A 645 16.80 14.32 23.47
CA LEU A 645 17.33 13.07 22.89
C LEU A 645 16.77 11.87 23.67
N PRO A 646 16.25 10.83 22.99
CA PRO A 646 15.74 9.64 23.67
C PRO A 646 16.87 8.89 24.36
N PHE A 647 16.59 8.35 25.56
CA PHE A 647 17.51 7.51 26.30
C PHE A 647 16.76 6.44 27.03
N ALA A 648 16.92 5.17 26.60
CA ALA A 648 16.19 4.05 27.16
C ALA A 648 16.39 3.95 28.69
N GLY A 649 15.33 3.67 29.42
CA GLY A 649 15.39 3.61 30.88
C GLY A 649 15.27 4.95 31.60
N VAL A 650 15.19 6.06 30.84
CA VAL A 650 14.90 7.40 31.37
C VAL A 650 13.59 7.88 30.75
N THR A 651 12.49 7.83 31.49
CA THR A 651 11.15 8.19 30.96
C THR A 651 10.91 9.68 30.96
N ASN A 652 11.46 10.39 31.93
CA ASN A 652 11.26 11.83 32.09
C ASN A 652 12.42 12.61 31.42
N MET A 653 12.24 13.92 31.32
CA MET A 653 13.31 14.79 30.85
C MET A 653 14.35 14.99 31.96
N GLU A 654 15.56 14.57 31.71
CA GLU A 654 16.69 14.67 32.63
C GLU A 654 17.91 15.31 32.00
N LEU A 655 18.83 15.77 32.86
CA LEU A 655 20.15 16.20 32.48
C LEU A 655 20.17 17.22 31.34
N MET A 656 20.25 18.50 31.69
CA MET A 656 20.40 19.60 30.73
C MET A 656 21.88 19.86 30.51
N ASP A 657 22.36 19.82 29.26
CA ASP A 657 23.76 20.05 28.91
C ASP A 657 23.92 20.60 27.49
N ASN A 658 25.08 21.19 27.19
CA ASN A 658 25.36 21.75 25.88
C ASN A 658 25.71 20.71 24.83
N SER A 659 26.29 19.58 25.23
CA SER A 659 26.72 18.55 24.28
C SER A 659 26.31 17.17 24.78
N ILE A 660 25.53 16.45 23.97
CA ILE A 660 25.07 15.08 24.25
C ILE A 660 25.24 14.22 22.99
N MET A 661 25.96 13.11 23.12
CA MET A 661 26.12 12.11 22.07
C MET A 661 25.77 10.72 22.61
N ILE A 662 25.02 9.94 21.85
CA ILE A 662 24.52 8.63 22.26
C ILE A 662 24.75 7.63 21.12
N ALA A 663 25.37 6.49 21.47
CA ALA A 663 25.42 5.30 20.64
C ALA A 663 24.41 4.27 21.19
N SER A 664 23.66 3.63 20.32
CA SER A 664 22.63 2.68 20.72
C SER A 664 22.65 1.44 19.84
N VAL A 665 22.40 0.28 20.43
CA VAL A 665 22.17 -0.98 19.71
C VAL A 665 20.85 -1.56 20.19
N LYS A 666 19.92 -1.73 19.24
CA LYS A 666 18.63 -2.39 19.49
C LYS A 666 18.59 -3.75 18.78
N LEU A 667 18.40 -4.81 19.55
CA LEU A 667 18.15 -6.15 19.05
C LEU A 667 16.65 -6.32 18.96
N ARG A 668 16.13 -6.80 17.82
CA ARG A 668 14.70 -6.96 17.63
C ARG A 668 14.35 -8.31 17.02
N GLN A 669 13.52 -9.06 17.75
CA GLN A 669 12.95 -10.33 17.31
C GLN A 669 11.48 -10.13 16.93
N ARG A 670 11.12 -10.45 15.68
CA ARG A 670 9.73 -10.48 15.22
C ARG A 670 9.06 -11.81 15.58
N MET A 671 7.91 -11.74 16.22
CA MET A 671 7.06 -12.88 16.57
C MET A 671 5.75 -12.78 15.76
N GLY A 672 5.51 -13.72 14.88
CA GLY A 672 4.36 -13.65 13.97
C GLY A 672 4.49 -12.52 12.94
N SER A 673 3.37 -11.83 12.64
CA SER A 673 3.30 -10.77 11.61
C SER A 673 3.44 -9.35 12.17
N ILE A 674 2.94 -9.10 13.38
CA ILE A 674 2.77 -7.77 13.97
C ILE A 674 3.42 -7.59 15.35
N HIS A 675 3.99 -8.63 15.96
CA HIS A 675 4.56 -8.59 17.30
C HIS A 675 6.09 -8.56 17.28
N TYR A 676 6.69 -7.85 18.21
CA TYR A 676 8.13 -7.63 18.30
C TYR A 676 8.59 -7.67 19.76
N LEU A 677 9.72 -8.31 20.03
CA LEU A 677 10.48 -8.17 21.25
C LEU A 677 11.74 -7.38 20.97
N THR A 678 12.10 -6.48 21.85
CA THR A 678 13.29 -5.63 21.71
C THR A 678 14.15 -5.66 22.95
N LEU A 679 15.45 -5.60 22.77
CA LEU A 679 16.44 -5.33 23.79
C LEU A 679 17.31 -4.18 23.30
N THR A 680 17.43 -3.11 24.08
CA THR A 680 18.19 -1.91 23.69
C THR A 680 19.24 -1.62 24.72
N GLY A 681 20.48 -1.36 24.28
CA GLY A 681 21.57 -0.83 25.10
C GLY A 681 22.02 0.51 24.57
N ASN A 682 22.19 1.49 25.43
CA ASN A 682 22.70 2.81 25.09
C ASN A 682 23.97 3.11 25.87
N TYR A 683 24.88 3.82 25.20
CA TYR A 683 26.05 4.47 25.78
C TYR A 683 26.02 5.94 25.38
N GLY A 684 26.04 6.84 26.35
CA GLY A 684 25.96 8.27 26.16
C GLY A 684 27.17 8.98 26.77
N LEU A 685 27.55 10.11 26.16
CA LEU A 685 28.51 11.05 26.64
C LEU A 685 27.89 12.44 26.70
N THR A 686 28.14 13.20 27.77
CA THR A 686 27.65 14.56 27.92
C THR A 686 28.70 15.44 28.58
N ASP A 687 28.77 16.67 28.10
CA ASP A 687 29.68 17.71 28.65
C ASP A 687 29.17 19.10 28.23
N SER A 688 29.47 20.10 29.05
CA SER A 688 29.20 21.51 28.74
C SER A 688 30.04 22.04 27.59
N HIS A 689 31.21 21.42 27.31
CA HIS A 689 32.14 21.78 26.25
C HIS A 689 32.32 20.63 25.26
N PHE A 690 31.89 20.79 24.01
CA PHE A 690 31.95 19.74 23.01
C PHE A 690 33.35 19.09 22.85
N PHE A 691 34.41 19.88 22.88
CA PHE A 691 35.77 19.36 22.69
C PHE A 691 36.29 18.52 23.87
N GLU A 692 35.60 18.55 25.00
CA GLU A 692 35.92 17.76 26.20
C GLU A 692 34.95 16.58 26.40
N ILE A 693 33.97 16.38 25.51
CA ILE A 693 32.90 15.39 25.65
C ILE A 693 33.40 13.96 25.91
N LEU A 694 34.57 13.60 25.39
CA LEU A 694 35.17 12.28 25.64
C LEU A 694 35.64 12.09 27.10
N LYS A 695 35.82 13.19 27.86
CA LYS A 695 36.11 13.18 29.29
C LYS A 695 34.90 13.45 30.17
N GLY A 696 33.78 13.79 29.53
CA GLY A 696 32.54 14.15 30.20
C GLY A 696 31.86 12.98 30.93
N LYS A 697 30.66 13.24 31.42
CA LYS A 697 29.87 12.24 32.16
C LYS A 697 29.46 11.10 31.22
N GLN A 698 29.64 9.86 31.67
CA GLN A 698 29.29 8.66 30.94
C GLN A 698 27.92 8.14 31.41
N LEU A 699 27.06 7.86 30.43
CA LEU A 699 25.69 7.38 30.64
C LEU A 699 25.55 5.99 30.06
N PHE A 700 24.94 5.09 30.83
CA PHE A 700 24.64 3.72 30.41
C PHE A 700 23.18 3.40 30.67
N SER A 701 22.55 2.73 29.72
CA SER A 701 21.21 2.19 29.96
C SER A 701 20.95 0.90 29.20
N ILE A 702 20.00 0.14 29.73
CA ILE A 702 19.49 -1.06 29.10
C ILE A 702 17.97 -1.06 29.22
N SER A 703 17.27 -1.51 28.17
CA SER A 703 15.82 -1.71 28.23
C SER A 703 15.39 -2.94 27.45
N ALA A 704 14.32 -3.57 27.95
CA ALA A 704 13.59 -4.63 27.26
C ALA A 704 12.19 -4.15 26.94
N GLY A 705 11.71 -4.44 25.75
CA GLY A 705 10.41 -3.96 25.29
C GLY A 705 9.63 -4.98 24.48
N TYR A 706 8.31 -4.79 24.49
CA TYR A 706 7.37 -5.45 23.62
C TYR A 706 6.74 -4.41 22.70
N GLY A 707 6.67 -4.72 21.41
CA GLY A 707 6.02 -3.88 20.40
C GLY A 707 4.98 -4.64 19.60
N MET A 708 3.93 -3.94 19.17
CA MET A 708 2.91 -4.47 18.27
C MET A 708 2.51 -3.41 17.24
N ASP A 709 2.52 -3.80 15.96
CA ASP A 709 2.05 -2.97 14.83
C ASP A 709 0.52 -3.09 14.73
N SER A 710 -0.20 -2.22 15.47
CA SER A 710 -1.66 -2.25 15.57
C SER A 710 -2.33 -1.32 14.54
N ILE A 711 -3.64 -1.48 14.33
CA ILE A 711 -4.45 -0.59 13.47
C ILE A 711 -4.57 0.83 14.02
N PHE A 712 -4.35 1.03 15.31
CA PHE A 712 -4.37 2.35 15.98
C PHE A 712 -2.98 3.01 16.04
N GLY A 713 -1.98 2.38 15.43
CA GLY A 713 -0.57 2.77 15.51
C GLY A 713 0.25 1.79 16.36
N PRO A 714 1.54 2.09 16.59
CA PRO A 714 2.40 1.23 17.39
C PRO A 714 1.92 1.17 18.85
N LEU A 715 1.84 -0.05 19.40
CA LEU A 715 1.81 -0.30 20.84
C LEU A 715 3.24 -0.63 21.24
N GLU A 716 3.78 0.06 22.23
CA GLU A 716 5.12 -0.19 22.77
C GLU A 716 5.06 -0.18 24.31
N ILE A 717 5.64 -1.18 24.93
CA ILE A 717 5.80 -1.28 26.38
C ILE A 717 7.29 -1.53 26.60
N THR A 718 7.97 -0.63 27.31
CA THR A 718 9.40 -0.68 27.54
C THR A 718 9.70 -0.60 29.03
N PHE A 719 10.51 -1.52 29.52
CA PHE A 719 11.07 -1.52 30.86
C PHE A 719 12.58 -1.28 30.76
N GLY A 720 13.09 -0.33 31.49
CA GLY A 720 14.48 0.05 31.38
C GLY A 720 15.11 0.46 32.70
N TYR A 721 16.43 0.47 32.70
CA TYR A 721 17.30 0.95 33.78
C TYR A 721 18.39 1.85 33.18
N SER A 722 18.75 2.90 33.90
CA SER A 722 19.83 3.81 33.55
C SER A 722 20.62 4.19 34.79
N ASN A 723 21.94 4.32 34.64
CA ASN A 723 22.82 4.85 35.69
C ASN A 723 22.60 6.34 35.97
N GLN A 724 21.84 7.06 35.11
CA GLN A 724 21.46 8.46 35.35
C GLN A 724 20.44 8.57 36.48
N THR A 725 19.46 7.68 36.48
CA THR A 725 18.36 7.70 37.47
C THR A 725 18.58 6.72 38.61
N ASP A 726 19.45 5.73 38.41
CA ASP A 726 19.65 4.56 39.27
C ASP A 726 18.34 3.84 39.69
N LYS A 727 17.33 3.96 38.84
CA LYS A 727 15.98 3.43 39.03
C LYS A 727 15.49 2.70 37.82
N GLY A 728 14.63 1.70 38.05
CA GLY A 728 13.86 1.07 36.96
C GLY A 728 12.75 1.99 36.48
N SER A 729 12.49 2.01 35.19
CA SER A 729 11.43 2.79 34.57
C SER A 729 10.53 1.93 33.69
N CYS A 730 9.27 2.35 33.52
CA CYS A 730 8.32 1.72 32.60
C CYS A 730 7.69 2.80 31.74
N TYR A 731 7.68 2.57 30.42
CA TYR A 731 7.01 3.44 29.45
C TYR A 731 6.01 2.61 28.63
N VAL A 732 4.82 3.17 28.45
CA VAL A 732 3.77 2.58 27.61
C VAL A 732 3.30 3.62 26.62
N ASN A 733 3.20 3.22 25.34
CA ASN A 733 2.64 4.04 24.26
C ASN A 733 1.68 3.22 23.40
N LEU A 734 0.54 3.79 23.07
CA LEU A 734 -0.37 3.30 22.03
C LEU A 734 -0.74 4.46 21.11
N GLY A 735 -0.43 4.35 19.85
CA GLY A 735 -0.71 5.35 18.85
C GLY A 735 0.54 5.96 18.22
N TYR A 736 0.32 6.76 17.19
CA TYR A 736 1.41 7.38 16.42
C TYR A 736 2.06 8.51 17.22
N TYR A 737 3.36 8.69 17.05
CA TYR A 737 4.10 9.80 17.65
C TYR A 737 3.87 11.10 16.89
N PHE A 738 3.46 12.19 17.58
CA PHE A 738 3.24 13.53 17.03
C PHE A 738 3.41 14.63 18.08
#